data_a063fea8fd4ff105fac5e8deb4d1c43a
#
_entry.id   a063fea8fd4ff105fac5e8deb4d1c43a
#
_cell.length_a   1.000
_cell.length_b   1.000
_cell.length_c   1.000
_cell.angle_alpha   90.00
_cell.angle_beta   90.00
_cell.angle_gamma   90.00
#
_symmetry.space_group_name_H-M   'P 1'
#
loop_
_entity.id
_entity.type
_entity.pdbx_description
1 polymer ?
#
loop_
_entity_poly.entity_id
_entity_poly.type
_entity_poly.pdbx_seq_one_letter_code
_entity_poly.pdbx_strand_id
1 'polypeptide(L)'
;MVQILNLIMMLLCKFCNFSTSSLKNYVQHNTLHSCAFDIPCGFVGCKRNFRTLGGFATHMYRFHDHTNNGKLYSKFASIEKKGVCSVLSCKIELPFHKLLVHLKSHAKNGVSVTCPYDECEQQYKVKSSFTAHLSRYHIMDKQLASCNQVNTLLEITSTTNNHPFINENTDRVEFHTNDVVYNIALFLLKLQCQYHIPSTTVQYIAEQIFNLNTINQNQTEFILSNNLSSSIPQNELNYVIQQVRNKDAIVISLSKEKGLLRSAYIRKEYFKKKLDFVGATEVFLGRNEHGLECYSYYVPIKETLQRLCMNSDFILLISKQIHTRAHIYTDYFNGEAFCNNPFFLKYPNSLHLFLYQDTFELVNPLGSARNKHQISATYMVVGNLPPELRTSLNNIFLVQLCRDKDLKSFSQATIFSELLRDLKNLEVDGVQIGINHWRAGVVAILGDNLGSHFLGGYSLGFSSKKGHICRFCLLKGNDLQVLPYKAEIHSVEHYNNCILTLNANPQDRFCFGITKDSIFNQLESYSTCAPGLPACLAHDLFEGVVQYDLAMAIKKLVKDGCFTYQHINGAIRSFSFKGDDKGDRPALLTAKGDKLKGHAVQNWVFLRFLPLLLIGRIFNYDHNVWQLILLLREVTELICGGNISLSQVSLLQHLINEYLEQRKEIFPDVPLRPKHH
;
A
#
# COMPACT_ATOMS: atom_id res chain seq x y z
N MET A 1 -6.65 -25.10 4.51
CA MET A 1 -5.44 -25.10 5.38
C MET A 1 -5.38 -23.89 6.31
N VAL A 2 -5.63 -22.65 5.85
CA VAL A 2 -5.68 -21.46 6.74
C VAL A 2 -6.82 -21.51 7.76
N GLN A 3 -7.98 -22.07 7.42
CA GLN A 3 -9.06 -22.29 8.40
C GLN A 3 -8.72 -23.34 9.46
N ILE A 4 -7.95 -24.37 9.11
CA ILE A 4 -7.46 -25.38 10.05
C ILE A 4 -6.36 -24.78 10.95
N LEU A 5 -5.51 -23.89 10.42
CA LEU A 5 -4.51 -23.15 11.19
C LEU A 5 -5.14 -22.11 12.14
N ASN A 6 -6.24 -21.45 11.77
CA ASN A 6 -6.97 -20.54 12.66
C ASN A 6 -7.75 -21.28 13.77
N LEU A 7 -8.21 -22.50 13.54
CA LEU A 7 -8.78 -23.36 14.58
C LEU A 7 -7.71 -23.92 15.53
N ILE A 8 -6.44 -24.04 15.08
CA ILE A 8 -5.31 -24.50 15.88
C ILE A 8 -4.68 -23.38 16.73
N MET A 9 -5.04 -22.12 16.48
CA MET A 9 -4.46 -20.95 17.15
C MET A 9 -5.33 -20.37 18.29
N MET A 10 -6.28 -21.14 18.81
CA MET A 10 -6.97 -20.75 20.04
C MET A 10 -6.03 -20.91 21.24
N LEU A 11 -5.74 -19.80 21.90
CA LEU A 11 -4.96 -19.77 23.14
C LEU A 11 -5.90 -20.16 24.29
N LEU A 12 -5.63 -21.30 24.90
CA LEU A 12 -6.43 -21.86 25.99
C LEU A 12 -5.74 -21.56 27.33
N CYS A 13 -6.47 -20.93 28.24
CA CYS A 13 -5.99 -20.75 29.61
C CYS A 13 -5.87 -22.11 30.29
N LYS A 14 -4.69 -22.38 30.88
CA LYS A 14 -4.44 -23.64 31.60
C LYS A 14 -5.05 -23.67 33.00
N PHE A 15 -5.58 -22.54 33.49
CA PHE A 15 -6.16 -22.42 34.82
C PHE A 15 -7.71 -22.36 34.82
N CYS A 16 -8.32 -21.99 33.68
CA CYS A 16 -9.77 -21.92 33.53
C CYS A 16 -10.18 -22.16 32.07
N ASN A 17 -11.49 -22.17 31.81
CA ASN A 17 -12.05 -22.43 30.47
C ASN A 17 -11.98 -21.25 29.50
N PHE A 18 -11.22 -20.18 29.81
CA PHE A 18 -11.08 -19.03 28.92
C PHE A 18 -10.26 -19.41 27.69
N SER A 19 -10.80 -19.08 26.52
CA SER A 19 -10.12 -19.26 25.24
C SER A 19 -10.26 -18.01 24.38
N THR A 20 -9.21 -17.67 23.62
CA THR A 20 -9.21 -16.52 22.72
C THR A 20 -8.20 -16.72 21.60
N SER A 21 -8.48 -16.14 20.43
CA SER A 21 -7.52 -16.04 19.33
C SER A 21 -6.62 -14.80 19.44
N SER A 22 -6.92 -13.88 20.36
CA SER A 22 -6.16 -12.65 20.60
C SER A 22 -5.05 -12.85 21.61
N LEU A 23 -3.80 -12.68 21.20
CA LEU A 23 -2.63 -12.74 22.08
C LEU A 23 -2.71 -11.71 23.22
N LYS A 24 -3.13 -10.49 22.91
CA LYS A 24 -3.32 -9.41 23.87
C LYS A 24 -4.34 -9.79 24.95
N ASN A 25 -5.49 -10.30 24.54
CA ASN A 25 -6.55 -10.73 25.46
C ASN A 25 -6.10 -11.93 26.31
N TYR A 26 -5.30 -12.84 25.74
CA TYR A 26 -4.75 -13.97 26.45
C TYR A 26 -3.74 -13.56 27.53
N VAL A 27 -2.82 -12.65 27.19
CA VAL A 27 -1.85 -12.10 28.16
C VAL A 27 -2.59 -11.32 29.26
N GLN A 28 -3.56 -10.49 28.90
CA GLN A 28 -4.38 -9.75 29.88
C GLN A 28 -5.21 -10.67 30.76
N HIS A 29 -5.83 -11.73 30.23
CA HIS A 29 -6.55 -12.71 31.01
C HIS A 29 -5.66 -13.39 32.06
N ASN A 30 -4.42 -13.75 31.70
CA ASN A 30 -3.49 -14.40 32.63
C ASN A 30 -3.04 -13.50 33.80
N THR A 31 -3.33 -12.17 33.77
CA THR A 31 -3.12 -11.31 34.94
C THR A 31 -4.04 -11.68 36.09
N LEU A 32 -5.19 -12.28 35.80
CA LEU A 32 -6.17 -12.73 36.82
C LEU A 32 -5.69 -13.94 37.63
N HIS A 33 -4.68 -14.67 37.10
CA HIS A 33 -4.11 -15.88 37.70
C HIS A 33 -2.71 -15.66 38.31
N SER A 34 -2.26 -14.39 38.43
CA SER A 34 -0.89 -14.02 38.73
C SER A 34 -0.43 -14.27 40.18
N CYS A 35 -1.28 -14.83 41.04
CA CYS A 35 -1.03 -14.82 42.51
C CYS A 35 -0.42 -16.10 43.09
N ALA A 36 -0.23 -17.19 42.35
CA ALA A 36 0.12 -18.43 43.04
C ALA A 36 1.12 -19.41 42.37
N PHE A 37 1.24 -19.46 41.02
CA PHE A 37 2.01 -20.53 40.37
C PHE A 37 2.69 -20.11 39.07
N ASP A 38 3.64 -20.93 38.58
CA ASP A 38 4.27 -20.77 37.29
C ASP A 38 3.20 -20.68 36.17
N ILE A 39 3.22 -19.60 35.39
CA ILE A 39 2.27 -19.34 34.29
C ILE A 39 2.71 -20.16 33.08
N PRO A 40 1.99 -21.19 32.65
CA PRO A 40 2.33 -21.97 31.47
C PRO A 40 2.01 -21.21 30.19
N CYS A 41 2.86 -21.35 29.18
CA CYS A 41 2.56 -20.85 27.84
C CYS A 41 1.37 -21.66 27.26
N GLY A 42 0.23 -21.03 27.05
CA GLY A 42 -0.97 -21.67 26.51
C GLY A 42 -0.92 -21.96 25.00
N PHE A 43 0.19 -21.69 24.34
CA PHE A 43 0.36 -21.93 22.91
C PHE A 43 0.61 -23.43 22.65
N VAL A 44 -0.12 -24.00 21.68
CA VAL A 44 -0.01 -25.42 21.35
C VAL A 44 1.42 -25.76 20.94
N GLY A 45 2.02 -26.74 21.64
CA GLY A 45 3.41 -27.19 21.40
C GLY A 45 4.49 -26.41 22.18
N CYS A 46 4.17 -25.31 22.88
CA CYS A 46 5.13 -24.63 23.75
C CYS A 46 5.04 -25.16 25.20
N LYS A 47 6.14 -25.70 25.72
CA LYS A 47 6.21 -26.27 27.07
C LYS A 47 6.84 -25.34 28.12
N ARG A 48 6.92 -24.02 27.83
CA ARG A 48 7.56 -23.07 28.76
C ARG A 48 6.60 -22.60 29.86
N ASN A 49 7.14 -22.48 31.08
CA ASN A 49 6.46 -21.89 32.23
C ASN A 49 7.22 -20.66 32.72
N PHE A 50 6.50 -19.72 33.33
CA PHE A 50 7.04 -18.42 33.74
C PHE A 50 6.64 -18.09 35.17
N ARG A 51 7.61 -17.70 35.99
CA ARG A 51 7.38 -17.28 37.39
C ARG A 51 6.87 -15.85 37.50
N THR A 52 6.96 -15.06 36.44
CA THR A 52 6.51 -13.65 36.43
C THR A 52 5.66 -13.37 35.21
N LEU A 53 4.65 -12.54 35.38
CA LEU A 53 3.76 -12.09 34.30
C LEU A 53 4.55 -11.32 33.21
N GLY A 54 5.56 -10.53 33.60
CA GLY A 54 6.42 -9.81 32.66
C GLY A 54 7.24 -10.74 31.78
N GLY A 55 7.80 -11.83 32.36
CA GLY A 55 8.52 -12.87 31.61
C GLY A 55 7.59 -13.64 30.68
N PHE A 56 6.37 -13.96 31.12
CA PHE A 56 5.33 -14.59 30.33
C PHE A 56 4.89 -13.67 29.17
N ALA A 57 4.52 -12.41 29.44
CA ALA A 57 4.13 -11.45 28.40
C ALA A 57 5.23 -11.24 27.36
N THR A 58 6.49 -11.05 27.82
CA THR A 58 7.65 -10.92 26.92
C THR A 58 7.82 -12.16 26.03
N HIS A 59 7.65 -13.36 26.58
CA HIS A 59 7.69 -14.58 25.80
C HIS A 59 6.56 -14.66 24.78
N MET A 60 5.32 -14.35 25.18
CA MET A 60 4.16 -14.38 24.29
C MET A 60 4.34 -13.42 23.11
N TYR A 61 4.67 -12.16 23.38
CA TYR A 61 4.89 -11.16 22.32
C TYR A 61 6.16 -11.41 21.48
N ARG A 62 7.17 -12.07 22.01
CA ARG A 62 8.42 -12.34 21.29
C ARG A 62 8.38 -13.60 20.42
N PHE A 63 7.63 -14.60 20.84
CA PHE A 63 7.66 -15.93 20.23
C PHE A 63 6.32 -16.39 19.63
N HIS A 64 5.21 -15.75 20.00
CA HIS A 64 3.86 -16.15 19.58
C HIS A 64 3.02 -14.99 19.06
N ASP A 65 3.56 -13.77 18.98
CA ASP A 65 2.90 -12.64 18.36
C ASP A 65 3.16 -12.65 16.85
N HIS A 66 2.14 -13.01 16.08
CA HIS A 66 2.18 -13.03 14.62
C HIS A 66 1.86 -11.65 14.01
N THR A 67 1.51 -10.65 14.81
CA THR A 67 1.19 -9.29 14.36
C THR A 67 2.41 -8.38 14.32
N ASN A 68 3.49 -8.73 15.01
CA ASN A 68 4.75 -8.00 15.01
C ASN A 68 5.83 -8.76 14.25
N ASN A 69 6.00 -8.40 12.97
CA ASN A 69 7.17 -8.67 12.14
C ASN A 69 7.68 -10.12 12.07
N GLY A 70 7.33 -10.76 10.97
CA GLY A 70 8.05 -11.81 10.27
C GLY A 70 9.36 -12.31 10.85
N LYS A 71 9.30 -13.10 11.92
CA LYS A 71 10.25 -14.13 12.23
C LYS A 71 9.46 -15.37 12.61
N LEU A 72 8.72 -15.90 11.65
CA LEU A 72 8.37 -17.30 11.64
C LEU A 72 9.67 -18.09 11.53
N TYR A 73 10.22 -18.48 12.67
CA TYR A 73 11.03 -19.68 12.71
C TYR A 73 10.04 -20.84 12.53
N SER A 74 9.77 -21.19 11.28
CA SER A 74 9.23 -22.50 10.96
C SER A 74 10.21 -23.52 11.51
N LYS A 75 9.85 -24.22 12.58
CA LYS A 75 10.41 -25.51 12.90
C LYS A 75 9.83 -26.54 11.92
N PHE A 76 10.18 -26.40 10.67
CA PHE A 76 10.42 -27.57 9.82
C PHE A 76 11.90 -27.84 9.92
N ALA A 77 12.24 -29.08 10.23
CA ALA A 77 13.59 -29.57 10.27
C ALA A 77 14.24 -29.45 8.88
N SER A 78 14.68 -28.24 8.53
CA SER A 78 15.79 -28.05 7.63
C SER A 78 17.02 -28.38 8.46
N ILE A 79 17.82 -29.29 7.98
CA ILE A 79 19.18 -29.56 8.45
C ILE A 79 19.84 -28.20 8.57
N GLU A 80 19.91 -27.64 9.80
CA GLU A 80 20.58 -26.35 10.04
C GLU A 80 22.03 -26.56 9.62
N LYS A 81 22.49 -25.92 8.57
CA LYS A 81 23.90 -25.92 8.15
C LYS A 81 24.69 -25.39 9.32
N LYS A 82 25.42 -26.27 9.97
CA LYS A 82 26.35 -25.94 11.06
C LYS A 82 27.68 -25.58 10.44
N GLY A 83 28.37 -24.63 11.02
CA GLY A 83 29.73 -24.27 10.65
C GLY A 83 30.64 -24.22 11.84
N VAL A 84 31.92 -24.51 11.61
CA VAL A 84 32.98 -24.51 12.63
C VAL A 84 33.64 -23.13 12.63
N CYS A 85 33.97 -22.62 13.84
CA CYS A 85 34.72 -21.38 14.00
C CYS A 85 36.09 -21.47 13.35
N SER A 86 36.42 -20.53 12.47
CA SER A 86 37.72 -20.49 11.76
C SER A 86 38.92 -20.15 12.63
N VAL A 87 38.72 -19.77 13.89
CA VAL A 87 39.80 -19.47 14.85
C VAL A 87 40.32 -20.75 15.44
N LEU A 88 41.61 -21.08 15.19
CA LEU A 88 42.26 -22.33 15.58
C LEU A 88 42.14 -22.67 17.06
N SER A 89 42.13 -21.67 17.94
CA SER A 89 42.01 -21.84 19.39
C SER A 89 40.57 -22.03 19.87
N CYS A 90 39.55 -21.82 19.01
CA CYS A 90 38.15 -21.84 19.41
C CYS A 90 37.41 -23.10 18.92
N LYS A 91 37.47 -23.42 17.63
CA LYS A 91 36.87 -24.61 16.96
C LYS A 91 35.45 -25.00 17.39
N ILE A 92 34.64 -24.04 17.87
CA ILE A 92 33.25 -24.30 18.28
C ILE A 92 32.37 -24.47 17.01
N GLU A 93 31.57 -25.53 17.00
CA GLU A 93 30.56 -25.78 15.98
C GLU A 93 29.24 -25.10 16.36
N LEU A 94 28.71 -24.25 15.52
CA LEU A 94 27.50 -23.49 15.77
C LEU A 94 26.59 -23.48 14.52
N PRO A 95 25.27 -23.34 14.71
CA PRO A 95 24.37 -22.97 13.61
C PRO A 95 24.87 -21.72 12.90
N PHE A 96 24.79 -21.67 11.57
CA PHE A 96 25.46 -20.68 10.72
C PHE A 96 25.18 -19.21 11.15
N HIS A 97 23.93 -18.90 11.52
CA HIS A 97 23.55 -17.56 12.01
C HIS A 97 24.23 -17.19 13.34
N LYS A 98 24.46 -18.16 14.23
CA LYS A 98 25.19 -17.97 15.51
C LYS A 98 26.69 -17.91 15.28
N LEU A 99 27.19 -18.64 14.28
CA LEU A 99 28.58 -18.59 13.87
C LEU A 99 28.99 -17.21 13.40
N LEU A 100 28.15 -16.53 12.60
CA LEU A 100 28.40 -15.14 12.15
C LEU A 100 28.52 -14.16 13.32
N VAL A 101 27.67 -14.28 14.34
CA VAL A 101 27.76 -13.46 15.56
C VAL A 101 28.99 -13.77 16.36
N HIS A 102 29.32 -15.04 16.48
CA HIS A 102 30.51 -15.54 17.19
C HIS A 102 31.80 -15.05 16.51
N LEU A 103 31.94 -15.17 15.20
CA LEU A 103 33.10 -14.66 14.45
C LEU A 103 33.24 -13.12 14.57
N LYS A 104 32.12 -12.36 14.59
CA LYS A 104 32.16 -10.92 14.87
C LYS A 104 32.72 -10.59 16.26
N SER A 105 32.55 -11.47 17.26
CA SER A 105 33.13 -11.26 18.59
C SER A 105 34.67 -11.48 18.59
N HIS A 106 35.16 -12.45 17.84
CA HIS A 106 36.60 -12.63 17.65
C HIS A 106 37.25 -11.45 16.93
N ALA A 107 36.63 -10.98 15.82
CA ALA A 107 37.09 -9.81 15.07
C ALA A 107 37.03 -8.52 15.92
N LYS A 108 36.09 -8.40 16.89
CA LYS A 108 36.07 -7.29 17.86
C LYS A 108 37.29 -7.27 18.76
N ASN A 109 37.82 -8.44 19.08
CA ASN A 109 39.02 -8.63 19.93
C ASN A 109 40.31 -8.68 19.11
N GLY A 110 40.30 -8.29 17.84
CA GLY A 110 41.49 -8.25 16.98
C GLY A 110 41.96 -9.59 16.44
N VAL A 111 41.21 -10.67 16.68
CA VAL A 111 41.53 -12.01 16.18
C VAL A 111 41.09 -12.14 14.72
N SER A 112 42.00 -12.70 13.88
CA SER A 112 41.70 -12.91 12.46
C SER A 112 40.61 -13.97 12.29
N VAL A 113 39.55 -13.66 11.54
CA VAL A 113 38.43 -14.56 11.22
C VAL A 113 38.31 -14.70 9.72
N THR A 114 38.06 -15.90 9.22
CA THR A 114 37.79 -16.18 7.82
C THR A 114 36.28 -16.13 7.60
N CYS A 115 35.84 -15.61 6.47
CA CYS A 115 34.42 -15.57 6.08
C CYS A 115 33.87 -17.02 5.99
N PRO A 116 32.76 -17.35 6.65
CA PRO A 116 32.26 -18.73 6.69
C PRO A 116 31.33 -19.09 5.52
N TYR A 117 31.16 -18.21 4.54
CA TYR A 117 30.45 -18.52 3.31
C TYR A 117 31.28 -19.37 2.38
N ASP A 118 30.68 -20.36 1.75
CA ASP A 118 31.32 -21.26 0.82
C ASP A 118 32.01 -20.44 -0.29
N GLU A 119 33.23 -20.85 -0.67
CA GLU A 119 34.05 -20.18 -1.69
C GLU A 119 34.56 -18.77 -1.35
N CYS A 120 34.29 -18.26 -0.13
CA CYS A 120 34.80 -16.96 0.31
C CYS A 120 35.95 -17.10 1.30
N GLU A 121 37.18 -16.99 0.84
CA GLU A 121 38.40 -17.16 1.64
C GLU A 121 38.92 -15.89 2.32
N GLN A 122 38.12 -14.81 2.29
CA GLN A 122 38.50 -13.50 2.82
C GLN A 122 38.66 -13.49 4.33
N GLN A 123 39.74 -12.88 4.82
CA GLN A 123 40.07 -12.83 6.26
C GLN A 123 40.00 -11.38 6.77
N TYR A 124 39.55 -11.24 8.01
CA TYR A 124 39.36 -9.94 8.68
C TYR A 124 39.76 -9.95 10.13
N LYS A 125 40.51 -8.93 10.56
CA LYS A 125 40.90 -8.69 11.95
C LYS A 125 40.07 -7.62 12.66
N VAL A 126 39.19 -6.88 11.90
CA VAL A 126 38.42 -5.77 12.41
C VAL A 126 36.92 -6.03 12.18
N LYS A 127 36.14 -5.92 13.26
CA LYS A 127 34.69 -6.19 13.23
C LYS A 127 33.94 -5.36 12.20
N SER A 128 34.28 -4.07 12.03
CA SER A 128 33.62 -3.19 11.06
C SER A 128 33.89 -3.63 9.63
N SER A 129 35.13 -4.00 9.29
CA SER A 129 35.53 -4.49 7.97
C SER A 129 34.86 -5.82 7.64
N PHE A 130 34.82 -6.76 8.61
CA PHE A 130 34.10 -8.03 8.46
C PHE A 130 32.59 -7.82 8.26
N THR A 131 31.98 -6.91 9.03
CA THR A 131 30.55 -6.58 8.88
C THR A 131 30.25 -5.92 7.54
N ALA A 132 31.11 -5.00 7.06
CA ALA A 132 30.98 -4.35 5.77
C ALA A 132 31.12 -5.35 4.60
N HIS A 133 32.06 -6.31 4.71
CA HIS A 133 32.20 -7.40 3.75
C HIS A 133 30.93 -8.27 3.68
N LEU A 134 30.43 -8.74 4.82
CA LEU A 134 29.18 -9.52 4.85
C LEU A 134 27.99 -8.74 4.24
N SER A 135 27.93 -7.44 4.46
CA SER A 135 26.87 -6.58 3.91
C SER A 135 27.02 -6.28 2.41
N ARG A 136 28.24 -6.30 1.85
CA ARG A 136 28.48 -6.00 0.43
C ARG A 136 28.43 -7.23 -0.45
N TYR A 137 28.97 -8.35 0.02
CA TYR A 137 29.20 -9.53 -0.82
C TYR A 137 28.30 -10.72 -0.50
N HIS A 138 27.61 -10.71 0.66
CA HIS A 138 26.72 -11.79 1.11
C HIS A 138 25.33 -11.26 1.48
N ILE A 139 24.82 -10.27 0.69
CA ILE A 139 23.52 -9.59 0.90
C ILE A 139 22.32 -10.53 0.62
N MET A 140 22.49 -11.57 -0.18
CA MET A 140 21.39 -12.42 -0.66
C MET A 140 20.56 -13.05 0.46
N ASP A 141 21.15 -13.41 1.57
CA ASP A 141 20.43 -14.04 2.70
C ASP A 141 19.54 -13.06 3.50
N LYS A 142 19.78 -11.74 3.41
CA LYS A 142 18.92 -10.75 4.05
C LYS A 142 17.73 -10.35 3.17
N GLN A 143 17.89 -10.37 1.86
CA GLN A 143 16.81 -10.08 0.92
C GLN A 143 15.86 -11.26 0.75
N LEU A 144 16.34 -12.50 0.86
CA LEU A 144 15.48 -13.69 0.92
C LEU A 144 14.59 -13.72 2.18
N ALA A 145 15.08 -13.19 3.30
CA ALA A 145 14.28 -13.09 4.52
C ALA A 145 13.23 -11.95 4.47
N SER A 146 13.44 -10.90 3.66
CA SER A 146 12.49 -9.81 3.46
C SER A 146 11.53 -10.03 2.27
N CYS A 147 11.91 -10.86 1.30
CA CYS A 147 11.05 -11.24 0.18
C CYS A 147 9.96 -12.27 0.55
N ASN A 148 10.14 -13.04 1.62
CA ASN A 148 9.12 -14.02 2.05
C ASN A 148 7.83 -13.39 2.61
N GLN A 149 7.77 -12.07 2.82
CA GLN A 149 6.54 -11.39 3.24
C GLN A 149 5.61 -10.99 2.08
N VAL A 150 6.10 -10.98 0.84
CA VAL A 150 5.29 -10.64 -0.35
C VAL A 150 4.68 -11.90 -0.99
N ASN A 151 5.18 -13.08 -0.67
CA ASN A 151 4.73 -14.35 -1.27
C ASN A 151 3.40 -14.89 -0.73
N THR A 152 2.82 -14.34 0.34
CA THR A 152 1.65 -14.95 1.00
C THR A 152 0.33 -14.78 0.21
N LEU A 153 0.25 -13.84 -0.71
CA LEU A 153 -0.96 -13.66 -1.56
C LEU A 153 -0.85 -14.30 -2.95
N LEU A 154 0.38 -14.60 -3.42
CA LEU A 154 0.57 -15.29 -4.70
C LEU A 154 0.73 -16.82 -4.54
N GLU A 155 0.98 -17.34 -3.35
CA GLU A 155 0.98 -18.78 -3.07
C GLU A 155 -0.43 -19.36 -2.90
N ILE A 156 -1.45 -18.52 -2.73
CA ILE A 156 -2.85 -18.96 -2.54
C ILE A 156 -3.50 -19.42 -3.85
N THR A 157 -2.94 -19.08 -5.00
CA THR A 157 -3.47 -19.55 -6.30
C THR A 157 -2.91 -20.89 -6.77
N SER A 158 -2.06 -21.57 -5.99
CA SER A 158 -1.47 -22.86 -6.34
C SER A 158 -2.01 -24.07 -5.57
N THR A 159 -3.12 -23.94 -4.84
CA THR A 159 -3.71 -25.08 -4.10
C THR A 159 -4.75 -25.86 -4.88
N THR A 160 -4.50 -26.13 -6.14
CA THR A 160 -5.16 -27.25 -6.83
C THR A 160 -4.22 -27.99 -7.76
N ASN A 161 -3.01 -28.28 -7.31
CA ASN A 161 -2.23 -29.41 -7.84
C ASN A 161 -1.07 -29.69 -6.91
N ASN A 162 -1.21 -30.69 -6.08
CA ASN A 162 -0.13 -31.36 -5.37
C ASN A 162 0.83 -31.96 -6.41
N HIS A 163 1.96 -31.32 -6.66
CA HIS A 163 3.07 -32.01 -7.28
C HIS A 163 4.19 -32.19 -6.24
N PRO A 164 4.61 -33.44 -6.01
CA PRO A 164 5.61 -33.78 -5.01
C PRO A 164 6.99 -33.31 -5.46
N PHE A 165 7.73 -32.76 -4.54
CA PHE A 165 9.19 -32.69 -4.62
C PHE A 165 9.74 -34.11 -4.77
N ILE A 166 10.71 -34.27 -5.65
CA ILE A 166 11.39 -35.50 -6.00
C ILE A 166 11.86 -36.20 -4.72
N ASN A 167 11.15 -37.25 -4.31
CA ASN A 167 11.71 -38.31 -3.49
C ASN A 167 12.34 -39.32 -4.45
N GLU A 168 13.58 -39.69 -4.20
CA GLU A 168 14.30 -40.77 -4.89
C GLU A 168 13.62 -42.12 -4.63
N ASN A 169 12.44 -42.33 -5.20
CA ASN A 169 11.87 -43.65 -5.38
C ASN A 169 11.12 -43.66 -6.72
N THR A 170 11.58 -44.55 -7.54
CA THR A 170 11.27 -44.89 -8.91
C THR A 170 9.78 -45.10 -9.20
N ASP A 171 9.00 -44.00 -9.32
CA ASP A 171 7.79 -43.97 -10.08
C ASP A 171 7.95 -42.98 -11.24
N ARG A 172 7.66 -43.41 -12.47
CA ARG A 172 7.74 -42.59 -13.68
C ARG A 172 6.82 -41.37 -13.52
N VAL A 173 7.38 -40.24 -13.12
CA VAL A 173 6.70 -38.95 -13.12
C VAL A 173 6.45 -38.60 -14.61
N GLU A 174 5.24 -38.62 -15.06
CA GLU A 174 4.85 -38.06 -16.36
C GLU A 174 5.00 -36.52 -16.30
N PHE A 175 6.06 -36.03 -16.91
CA PHE A 175 6.26 -34.59 -17.10
C PHE A 175 5.30 -34.09 -18.17
N HIS A 176 4.26 -33.37 -17.75
CA HIS A 176 3.39 -32.68 -18.70
C HIS A 176 4.09 -31.41 -19.19
N THR A 177 4.46 -31.37 -20.45
CA THR A 177 5.11 -30.25 -21.13
C THR A 177 4.35 -28.93 -20.90
N ASN A 178 3.03 -28.98 -20.80
CA ASN A 178 2.17 -27.82 -20.53
C ASN A 178 2.46 -27.16 -19.17
N ASP A 179 2.81 -27.94 -18.13
CA ASP A 179 3.10 -27.41 -16.79
C ASP A 179 4.42 -26.65 -16.80
N VAL A 180 5.41 -27.11 -17.57
CA VAL A 180 6.69 -26.40 -17.71
C VAL A 180 6.49 -25.10 -18.49
N VAL A 181 5.71 -25.11 -19.58
CA VAL A 181 5.36 -23.88 -20.33
C VAL A 181 4.65 -22.87 -19.43
N TYR A 182 3.70 -23.34 -18.61
CA TYR A 182 3.00 -22.50 -17.64
C TYR A 182 3.97 -21.87 -16.62
N ASN A 183 4.89 -22.65 -16.06
CA ASN A 183 5.87 -22.15 -15.10
C ASN A 183 6.86 -21.14 -15.73
N ILE A 184 7.29 -21.37 -16.98
CA ILE A 184 8.10 -20.39 -17.74
C ILE A 184 7.32 -19.09 -17.94
N ALA A 185 6.04 -19.19 -18.32
CA ALA A 185 5.17 -18.04 -18.49
C ALA A 185 4.99 -17.25 -17.19
N LEU A 186 4.75 -17.95 -16.08
CA LEU A 186 4.62 -17.36 -14.76
C LEU A 186 5.92 -16.67 -14.30
N PHE A 187 7.07 -17.30 -14.56
CA PHE A 187 8.38 -16.70 -14.30
C PHE A 187 8.56 -15.38 -15.06
N LEU A 188 8.29 -15.36 -16.37
CA LEU A 188 8.42 -14.15 -17.20
C LEU A 188 7.43 -13.06 -16.78
N LEU A 189 6.20 -13.43 -16.38
CA LEU A 189 5.22 -12.50 -15.85
C LEU A 189 5.67 -11.90 -14.51
N LYS A 190 6.21 -12.73 -13.60
CA LYS A 190 6.77 -12.25 -12.31
C LYS A 190 7.91 -11.25 -12.52
N LEU A 191 8.80 -11.49 -13.49
CA LEU A 191 9.85 -10.53 -13.84
C LEU A 191 9.28 -9.16 -14.21
N GLN A 192 8.18 -9.10 -14.95
CA GLN A 192 7.56 -7.84 -15.34
C GLN A 192 6.78 -7.18 -14.21
N CYS A 193 5.91 -7.93 -13.52
CA CYS A 193 4.94 -7.36 -12.59
C CYS A 193 5.50 -7.22 -11.16
N GLN A 194 6.30 -8.16 -10.70
CA GLN A 194 6.83 -8.18 -9.34
C GLN A 194 8.21 -7.50 -9.24
N TYR A 195 9.07 -7.73 -10.24
CA TYR A 195 10.43 -7.17 -10.26
C TYR A 195 10.56 -5.93 -11.14
N HIS A 196 9.46 -5.49 -11.76
CA HIS A 196 9.38 -4.28 -12.59
C HIS A 196 10.42 -4.24 -13.72
N ILE A 197 10.80 -5.41 -14.27
CA ILE A 197 11.76 -5.50 -15.37
C ILE A 197 11.08 -5.07 -16.66
N PRO A 198 11.67 -4.15 -17.44
CA PRO A 198 11.11 -3.72 -18.72
C PRO A 198 10.88 -4.90 -19.69
N SER A 199 9.80 -4.83 -20.47
CA SER A 199 9.40 -5.89 -21.40
C SER A 199 10.52 -6.24 -22.42
N THR A 200 11.32 -5.26 -22.84
CA THR A 200 12.51 -5.45 -23.71
C THR A 200 13.58 -6.28 -23.02
N THR A 201 13.82 -6.04 -21.73
CA THR A 201 14.81 -6.81 -20.96
C THR A 201 14.29 -8.23 -20.70
N VAL A 202 12.99 -8.40 -20.45
CA VAL A 202 12.37 -9.74 -20.32
C VAL A 202 12.47 -10.49 -21.65
N GLN A 203 12.32 -9.81 -22.80
CA GLN A 203 12.53 -10.41 -24.11
C GLN A 203 13.98 -10.91 -24.26
N TYR A 204 14.94 -10.09 -23.90
CA TYR A 204 16.35 -10.47 -23.92
C TYR A 204 16.63 -11.68 -23.02
N ILE A 205 16.10 -11.70 -21.80
CA ILE A 205 16.24 -12.83 -20.86
C ILE A 205 15.66 -14.11 -21.48
N ALA A 206 14.47 -14.04 -22.05
CA ALA A 206 13.83 -15.19 -22.71
C ALA A 206 14.68 -15.73 -23.86
N GLU A 207 15.28 -14.86 -24.67
CA GLU A 207 16.19 -15.23 -25.76
C GLU A 207 17.47 -15.87 -25.23
N GLN A 208 18.05 -15.35 -24.14
CA GLN A 208 19.25 -15.95 -23.54
C GLN A 208 18.96 -17.33 -22.92
N ILE A 209 17.81 -17.52 -22.28
CA ILE A 209 17.39 -18.84 -21.79
C ILE A 209 17.29 -19.84 -22.95
N PHE A 210 16.69 -19.45 -24.06
CA PHE A 210 16.60 -20.28 -25.27
C PHE A 210 17.99 -20.62 -25.83
N ASN A 211 18.90 -19.63 -25.94
CA ASN A 211 20.26 -19.83 -26.43
C ASN A 211 21.06 -20.79 -25.54
N LEU A 212 21.00 -20.62 -24.22
CA LEU A 212 21.66 -21.51 -23.26
C LEU A 212 21.12 -22.94 -23.35
N ASN A 213 19.80 -23.09 -23.49
CA ASN A 213 19.19 -24.40 -23.69
C ASN A 213 19.66 -25.06 -25.00
N THR A 214 19.78 -24.31 -26.07
CA THR A 214 20.30 -24.82 -27.36
C THR A 214 21.75 -25.29 -27.22
N ILE A 215 22.60 -24.56 -26.50
CA ILE A 215 23.98 -24.98 -26.23
C ILE A 215 23.96 -26.30 -25.42
N ASN A 216 23.15 -26.37 -24.36
CA ASN A 216 23.02 -27.58 -23.54
C ASN A 216 22.53 -28.79 -24.35
N GLN A 217 21.56 -28.61 -25.25
CA GLN A 217 21.07 -29.65 -26.13
C GLN A 217 22.17 -30.15 -27.06
N ASN A 218 22.96 -29.24 -27.71
CA ASN A 218 24.06 -29.59 -28.57
C ASN A 218 25.15 -30.37 -27.80
N GLN A 219 25.44 -29.96 -26.58
CA GLN A 219 26.40 -30.67 -25.73
C GLN A 219 25.89 -32.08 -25.38
N THR A 220 24.58 -32.20 -25.03
CA THR A 220 23.97 -33.48 -24.72
C THR A 220 24.01 -34.41 -25.95
N GLU A 221 23.66 -33.90 -27.13
CA GLU A 221 23.76 -34.65 -28.38
C GLU A 221 25.19 -35.14 -28.67
N PHE A 222 26.19 -34.28 -28.49
CA PHE A 222 27.60 -34.66 -28.65
C PHE A 222 27.99 -35.80 -27.68
N ILE A 223 27.61 -35.71 -26.43
CA ILE A 223 27.89 -36.74 -25.42
C ILE A 223 27.16 -38.04 -25.74
N LEU A 224 25.90 -37.99 -26.14
CA LEU A 224 25.11 -39.18 -26.52
C LEU A 224 25.69 -39.85 -27.77
N SER A 225 26.05 -39.05 -28.79
CA SER A 225 26.65 -39.54 -30.01
C SER A 225 27.97 -40.26 -29.76
N ASN A 226 28.83 -39.69 -28.90
CA ASN A 226 30.15 -40.30 -28.61
C ASN A 226 30.03 -41.57 -27.74
N ASN A 227 29.06 -41.65 -26.84
CA ASN A 227 29.00 -42.78 -25.92
C ASN A 227 28.05 -43.91 -26.39
N LEU A 228 27.12 -43.64 -27.29
CA LEU A 228 26.11 -44.63 -27.74
C LEU A 228 26.30 -45.06 -29.20
N SER A 229 27.16 -44.41 -29.99
CA SER A 229 27.38 -44.74 -31.39
C SER A 229 27.86 -46.17 -31.65
N SER A 230 28.50 -46.82 -30.66
CA SER A 230 28.91 -48.24 -30.75
C SER A 230 27.81 -49.20 -30.43
N SER A 231 26.72 -48.78 -29.83
CA SER A 231 25.63 -49.64 -29.30
C SER A 231 24.29 -49.43 -29.98
N ILE A 232 24.07 -48.31 -30.67
CA ILE A 232 22.83 -47.92 -31.34
C ILE A 232 23.13 -47.42 -32.76
N PRO A 233 22.36 -47.87 -33.79
CA PRO A 233 22.51 -47.31 -35.15
C PRO A 233 22.29 -45.78 -35.17
N GLN A 234 23.14 -45.05 -35.93
CA GLN A 234 23.14 -43.60 -35.96
C GLN A 234 21.79 -42.99 -36.36
N ASN A 235 21.04 -43.64 -37.26
CA ASN A 235 19.69 -43.21 -37.67
C ASN A 235 18.69 -43.25 -36.51
N GLU A 236 18.75 -44.29 -35.67
CA GLU A 236 17.88 -44.44 -34.48
C GLU A 236 18.26 -43.41 -33.40
N LEU A 237 19.56 -43.22 -33.18
CA LEU A 237 20.03 -42.21 -32.25
C LEU A 237 19.60 -40.81 -32.68
N ASN A 238 19.76 -40.44 -33.95
CA ASN A 238 19.33 -39.17 -34.49
C ASN A 238 17.81 -38.97 -34.34
N TYR A 239 17.03 -40.04 -34.58
CA TYR A 239 15.58 -39.98 -34.38
C TYR A 239 15.21 -39.69 -32.92
N VAL A 240 15.83 -40.37 -31.96
CA VAL A 240 15.57 -40.17 -30.53
C VAL A 240 15.95 -38.74 -30.13
N ILE A 241 17.13 -38.24 -30.53
CA ILE A 241 17.57 -36.89 -30.27
C ILE A 241 16.57 -35.88 -30.81
N GLN A 242 16.09 -36.05 -32.02
CA GLN A 242 15.10 -35.18 -32.61
C GLN A 242 13.75 -35.21 -31.85
N GLN A 243 13.33 -36.36 -31.35
CA GLN A 243 12.12 -36.47 -30.52
C GLN A 243 12.30 -35.73 -29.18
N VAL A 244 13.47 -35.82 -28.55
CA VAL A 244 13.79 -35.12 -27.32
C VAL A 244 13.74 -33.60 -27.56
N ARG A 245 14.39 -33.11 -28.63
CA ARG A 245 14.37 -31.69 -29.00
C ARG A 245 12.97 -31.16 -29.27
N ASN A 246 12.15 -31.94 -30.00
CA ASN A 246 10.78 -31.53 -30.33
C ASN A 246 9.84 -31.44 -29.09
N LYS A 247 10.15 -32.21 -28.05
CA LYS A 247 9.38 -32.26 -26.79
C LYS A 247 9.99 -31.33 -25.70
N ASP A 248 11.09 -30.67 -25.98
CA ASP A 248 11.72 -29.75 -25.02
C ASP A 248 10.81 -28.55 -24.77
N ALA A 249 10.38 -28.39 -23.51
CA ALA A 249 9.46 -27.36 -23.10
C ALA A 249 10.01 -25.93 -23.30
N ILE A 250 11.33 -25.73 -23.20
CA ILE A 250 11.96 -24.43 -23.44
C ILE A 250 11.89 -24.07 -24.93
N VAL A 251 12.13 -25.06 -25.82
CA VAL A 251 11.99 -24.89 -27.26
C VAL A 251 10.55 -24.58 -27.63
N ILE A 252 9.58 -25.34 -27.10
CA ILE A 252 8.15 -25.11 -27.31
C ILE A 252 7.73 -23.73 -26.81
N SER A 253 8.30 -23.27 -25.71
CA SER A 253 7.97 -21.97 -25.11
C SER A 253 8.60 -20.81 -25.84
N LEU A 254 9.91 -20.86 -26.11
CA LEU A 254 10.72 -19.69 -26.41
C LEU A 254 11.33 -19.65 -27.82
N SER A 255 11.17 -20.71 -28.65
CA SER A 255 11.71 -20.70 -30.00
C SER A 255 11.20 -19.50 -30.81
N LYS A 256 12.09 -18.85 -31.60
CA LYS A 256 11.75 -17.65 -32.37
C LYS A 256 10.63 -17.87 -33.39
N GLU A 257 10.53 -19.06 -33.97
CA GLU A 257 9.57 -19.37 -35.04
C GLU A 257 8.19 -19.75 -34.49
N LYS A 258 8.14 -20.67 -33.53
CA LYS A 258 6.90 -21.32 -33.09
C LYS A 258 6.64 -21.22 -31.57
N GLY A 259 7.56 -20.64 -30.81
CA GLY A 259 7.44 -20.59 -29.35
C GLY A 259 6.17 -19.88 -28.87
N LEU A 260 5.48 -20.51 -27.93
CA LEU A 260 4.24 -19.99 -27.34
C LEU A 260 4.43 -18.68 -26.56
N LEU A 261 5.68 -18.35 -26.19
CA LEU A 261 6.07 -17.18 -25.43
C LEU A 261 7.16 -16.34 -26.15
N ARG A 262 7.31 -16.53 -27.47
CA ARG A 262 8.43 -15.99 -28.28
C ARG A 262 8.56 -14.48 -28.32
N SER A 263 7.46 -13.74 -28.20
CA SER A 263 7.47 -12.28 -28.26
C SER A 263 6.63 -11.67 -27.13
N ALA A 264 6.86 -10.40 -26.81
CA ALA A 264 6.10 -9.68 -25.80
C ALA A 264 4.59 -9.69 -26.08
N TYR A 265 4.19 -9.54 -27.36
CA TYR A 265 2.80 -9.60 -27.78
C TYR A 265 2.19 -10.98 -27.54
N ILE A 266 2.83 -12.06 -28.02
CA ILE A 266 2.34 -13.43 -27.86
C ILE A 266 2.30 -13.83 -26.38
N ARG A 267 3.30 -13.43 -25.59
CA ARG A 267 3.30 -13.64 -24.13
C ARG A 267 2.10 -12.97 -23.46
N LYS A 268 1.81 -11.71 -23.82
CA LYS A 268 0.65 -10.99 -23.28
C LYS A 268 -0.67 -11.75 -23.55
N GLU A 269 -0.83 -12.26 -24.76
CA GLU A 269 -2.01 -13.07 -25.10
C GLU A 269 -2.05 -14.43 -24.35
N TYR A 270 -0.90 -15.08 -24.18
CA TYR A 270 -0.80 -16.28 -23.35
C TYR A 270 -1.15 -15.97 -21.88
N PHE A 271 -0.63 -14.88 -21.31
CA PHE A 271 -0.91 -14.47 -19.95
C PHE A 271 -2.40 -14.21 -19.73
N LYS A 272 -3.06 -13.53 -20.66
CA LYS A 272 -4.51 -13.30 -20.59
C LYS A 272 -5.30 -14.62 -20.59
N LYS A 273 -4.90 -15.58 -21.43
CA LYS A 273 -5.64 -16.84 -21.61
C LYS A 273 -5.36 -17.89 -20.53
N LYS A 274 -4.16 -17.91 -19.95
CA LYS A 274 -3.68 -18.99 -19.09
C LYS A 274 -3.31 -18.57 -17.67
N LEU A 275 -3.05 -17.28 -17.43
CA LEU A 275 -2.63 -16.75 -16.13
C LEU A 275 -3.62 -15.71 -15.59
N ASP A 276 -4.81 -15.62 -16.16
CA ASP A 276 -5.87 -14.68 -15.74
C ASP A 276 -5.41 -13.20 -15.66
N PHE A 277 -4.42 -12.84 -16.48
CA PHE A 277 -3.85 -11.52 -16.51
C PHE A 277 -4.80 -10.51 -17.18
N VAL A 278 -5.18 -9.46 -16.44
CA VAL A 278 -5.93 -8.33 -16.97
C VAL A 278 -4.96 -7.26 -17.47
N GLY A 279 -4.86 -7.11 -18.77
CA GLY A 279 -3.94 -6.15 -19.40
C GLY A 279 -4.60 -4.81 -19.69
N ALA A 280 -3.82 -3.72 -19.63
CA ALA A 280 -4.29 -2.42 -20.08
C ALA A 280 -4.61 -2.41 -21.58
N THR A 281 -5.66 -1.67 -21.95
CA THR A 281 -6.09 -1.36 -23.31
C THR A 281 -5.77 0.10 -23.65
N GLU A 282 -5.41 0.37 -24.89
CA GLU A 282 -5.21 1.72 -25.38
C GLU A 282 -6.57 2.31 -25.79
N VAL A 283 -6.85 3.52 -25.30
CA VAL A 283 -8.06 4.29 -25.63
C VAL A 283 -7.62 5.50 -26.41
N PHE A 284 -8.03 5.59 -27.67
CA PHE A 284 -7.74 6.74 -28.52
C PHE A 284 -8.56 7.94 -28.09
N LEU A 285 -7.89 9.04 -27.76
CA LEU A 285 -8.53 10.28 -27.29
C LEU A 285 -8.79 11.27 -28.43
N GLY A 286 -8.03 11.16 -29.52
CA GLY A 286 -8.05 12.11 -30.64
C GLY A 286 -6.65 12.58 -31.00
N ARG A 287 -6.57 13.64 -31.80
CA ARG A 287 -5.30 14.28 -32.17
C ARG A 287 -5.16 15.62 -31.48
N ASN A 288 -3.96 15.92 -30.99
CA ASN A 288 -3.66 17.23 -30.40
C ASN A 288 -3.52 18.34 -31.47
N GLU A 289 -3.25 19.56 -31.03
CA GLU A 289 -3.05 20.74 -31.88
C GLU A 289 -1.90 20.58 -32.91
N HIS A 290 -0.97 19.65 -32.68
CA HIS A 290 0.13 19.31 -33.58
C HIS A 290 -0.18 18.11 -34.48
N GLY A 291 -1.42 17.61 -34.51
CA GLY A 291 -1.84 16.48 -35.31
C GLY A 291 -1.36 15.10 -34.76
N LEU A 292 -0.71 15.06 -33.61
CA LEU A 292 -0.25 13.81 -32.99
C LEU A 292 -1.37 13.09 -32.27
N GLU A 293 -1.43 11.79 -32.44
CA GLU A 293 -2.40 10.93 -31.77
C GLU A 293 -2.16 10.87 -30.27
N CYS A 294 -3.22 10.99 -29.52
CA CYS A 294 -3.22 10.94 -28.05
C CYS A 294 -4.00 9.74 -27.55
N TYR A 295 -3.46 9.09 -26.54
CA TYR A 295 -4.03 7.88 -25.96
C TYR A 295 -4.04 7.94 -24.44
N SER A 296 -5.05 7.33 -23.83
CA SER A 296 -5.03 6.89 -22.44
C SER A 296 -4.92 5.37 -22.37
N TYR A 297 -4.51 4.85 -21.23
CA TYR A 297 -4.36 3.41 -21.00
C TYR A 297 -5.31 3.01 -19.89
N TYR A 298 -6.27 2.14 -20.21
CA TYR A 298 -7.32 1.70 -19.31
C TYR A 298 -7.17 0.23 -18.96
N VAL A 299 -7.23 -0.11 -17.66
CA VAL A 299 -7.31 -1.50 -17.17
C VAL A 299 -8.76 -1.82 -16.86
N PRO A 300 -9.41 -2.78 -17.55
CA PRO A 300 -10.82 -3.09 -17.37
C PRO A 300 -11.16 -3.47 -15.92
N ILE A 301 -11.92 -2.64 -15.23
CA ILE A 301 -12.26 -2.84 -13.81
C ILE A 301 -13.24 -3.99 -13.63
N LYS A 302 -14.17 -4.20 -14.57
CA LYS A 302 -15.12 -5.32 -14.52
C LYS A 302 -14.37 -6.67 -14.56
N GLU A 303 -13.41 -6.81 -15.48
CA GLU A 303 -12.56 -8.02 -15.54
C GLU A 303 -11.69 -8.17 -14.29
N THR A 304 -11.11 -7.07 -13.80
CA THR A 304 -10.29 -7.07 -12.57
C THR A 304 -11.10 -7.57 -11.38
N LEU A 305 -12.31 -7.05 -11.18
CA LEU A 305 -13.19 -7.48 -10.09
C LEU A 305 -13.65 -8.93 -10.28
N GLN A 306 -13.95 -9.37 -11.50
CA GLN A 306 -14.29 -10.77 -11.77
C GLN A 306 -13.16 -11.72 -11.37
N ARG A 307 -11.88 -11.36 -11.68
CA ARG A 307 -10.72 -12.17 -11.29
C ARG A 307 -10.51 -12.18 -9.77
N LEU A 308 -10.63 -11.03 -9.12
CA LEU A 308 -10.57 -10.96 -7.66
C LEU A 308 -11.65 -11.82 -7.00
N CYS A 309 -12.86 -11.80 -7.52
CA CYS A 309 -13.99 -12.59 -7.02
C CYS A 309 -13.91 -14.10 -7.34
N MET A 310 -12.93 -14.55 -8.13
CA MET A 310 -12.60 -15.98 -8.27
C MET A 310 -11.77 -16.51 -7.08
N ASN A 311 -11.15 -15.61 -6.30
CA ASN A 311 -10.37 -15.97 -5.14
C ASN A 311 -11.26 -16.12 -3.90
N SER A 312 -11.29 -17.33 -3.32
CA SER A 312 -12.10 -17.65 -2.14
C SER A 312 -11.75 -16.83 -0.91
N ASP A 313 -10.46 -16.52 -0.73
CA ASP A 313 -10.01 -15.73 0.44
C ASP A 313 -10.43 -14.28 0.29
N PHE A 314 -10.39 -13.73 -0.93
CA PHE A 314 -10.91 -12.39 -1.20
C PHE A 314 -12.42 -12.33 -0.92
N ILE A 315 -13.20 -13.31 -1.39
CA ILE A 315 -14.63 -13.38 -1.11
C ILE A 315 -14.88 -13.46 0.40
N LEU A 316 -14.13 -14.30 1.13
CA LEU A 316 -14.26 -14.42 2.57
C LEU A 316 -14.00 -13.09 3.29
N LEU A 317 -13.01 -12.31 2.81
CA LEU A 317 -12.69 -11.00 3.38
C LEU A 317 -13.79 -9.96 3.15
N ILE A 318 -14.33 -9.87 1.92
CA ILE A 318 -15.37 -8.89 1.58
C ILE A 318 -16.76 -9.26 2.10
N SER A 319 -17.00 -10.55 2.39
CA SER A 319 -18.27 -11.06 2.92
C SER A 319 -18.37 -10.99 4.44
N LYS A 320 -17.33 -10.55 5.16
CA LYS A 320 -17.37 -10.40 6.61
C LYS A 320 -18.41 -9.36 6.96
N GLN A 321 -19.40 -9.77 7.80
CA GLN A 321 -20.37 -8.84 8.33
C GLN A 321 -19.67 -7.77 9.17
N ILE A 322 -19.91 -6.53 8.81
CA ILE A 322 -19.40 -5.38 9.53
C ILE A 322 -20.36 -5.12 10.70
N HIS A 323 -19.91 -5.42 11.91
CA HIS A 323 -20.70 -5.14 13.12
C HIS A 323 -20.64 -3.64 13.42
N THR A 324 -21.71 -2.94 13.14
CA THR A 324 -21.88 -1.53 13.52
C THR A 324 -22.34 -1.45 14.98
N ARG A 325 -21.70 -0.59 15.77
CA ARG A 325 -22.18 -0.20 17.10
C ARG A 325 -22.98 1.09 16.95
N ALA A 326 -24.15 1.14 17.56
CA ALA A 326 -24.94 2.36 17.55
C ALA A 326 -24.13 3.55 18.09
N HIS A 327 -24.23 4.68 17.40
CA HIS A 327 -23.56 5.95 17.77
C HIS A 327 -22.03 5.93 17.79
N ILE A 328 -21.37 4.93 17.19
CA ILE A 328 -19.93 4.89 17.02
C ILE A 328 -19.60 4.79 15.52
N TYR A 329 -18.88 5.75 15.02
CA TYR A 329 -18.37 5.79 13.65
C TYR A 329 -16.99 5.17 13.61
N THR A 330 -16.84 4.09 12.86
CA THR A 330 -15.58 3.35 12.73
C THR A 330 -15.03 3.40 11.32
N ASP A 331 -15.91 3.63 10.35
CA ASP A 331 -15.56 3.65 8.94
C ASP A 331 -16.69 4.37 8.12
N TYR A 332 -16.49 4.56 6.82
CA TYR A 332 -17.44 5.22 5.90
C TYR A 332 -18.86 4.62 5.93
N PHE A 333 -18.97 3.31 6.11
CA PHE A 333 -20.29 2.62 6.15
C PHE A 333 -21.15 2.96 7.36
N ASN A 334 -20.60 3.61 8.39
CA ASN A 334 -21.38 4.16 9.50
C ASN A 334 -21.85 5.59 9.22
N GLY A 335 -21.29 6.24 8.18
CA GLY A 335 -21.61 7.63 7.84
C GLY A 335 -23.00 7.75 7.22
N GLU A 336 -23.68 8.85 7.54
CA GLU A 336 -25.03 9.15 7.06
C GLU A 336 -25.15 9.13 5.54
N ALA A 337 -24.14 9.66 4.84
CA ALA A 337 -24.10 9.68 3.38
C ALA A 337 -24.14 8.28 2.74
N PHE A 338 -23.45 7.33 3.33
CA PHE A 338 -23.51 5.93 2.87
C PHE A 338 -24.81 5.24 3.30
N CYS A 339 -25.21 5.40 4.55
CA CYS A 339 -26.43 4.77 5.10
C CYS A 339 -27.71 5.22 4.38
N ASN A 340 -27.73 6.44 3.85
CA ASN A 340 -28.87 7.01 3.13
C ASN A 340 -28.74 6.90 1.61
N ASN A 341 -27.67 6.29 1.08
CA ASN A 341 -27.49 6.16 -0.35
C ASN A 341 -28.46 5.12 -0.93
N PRO A 342 -29.35 5.53 -1.89
CA PRO A 342 -30.39 4.65 -2.41
C PRO A 342 -29.85 3.38 -3.07
N PHE A 343 -28.70 3.44 -3.74
CA PHE A 343 -28.10 2.30 -4.40
C PHE A 343 -27.65 1.24 -3.38
N PHE A 344 -26.91 1.64 -2.34
CA PHE A 344 -26.41 0.70 -1.34
C PHE A 344 -27.53 0.17 -0.41
N LEU A 345 -28.58 0.94 -0.18
CA LEU A 345 -29.80 0.46 0.49
C LEU A 345 -30.52 -0.61 -0.32
N LYS A 346 -30.62 -0.40 -1.65
CA LYS A 346 -31.27 -1.36 -2.56
C LYS A 346 -30.44 -2.63 -2.77
N TYR A 347 -29.11 -2.51 -2.72
CA TYR A 347 -28.16 -3.60 -2.97
C TYR A 347 -27.16 -3.78 -1.81
N PRO A 348 -27.61 -4.28 -0.64
CA PRO A 348 -26.77 -4.35 0.57
C PRO A 348 -25.56 -5.29 0.43
N ASN A 349 -25.61 -6.25 -0.49
CA ASN A 349 -24.50 -7.15 -0.79
C ASN A 349 -23.68 -6.68 -2.00
N SER A 350 -23.58 -5.37 -2.23
CA SER A 350 -22.78 -4.82 -3.32
C SER A 350 -21.30 -4.68 -2.98
N LEU A 351 -20.47 -4.61 -4.01
CA LEU A 351 -19.07 -4.19 -3.88
C LEU A 351 -19.01 -2.66 -3.81
N HIS A 352 -18.29 -2.15 -2.83
CA HIS A 352 -18.09 -0.73 -2.62
C HIS A 352 -16.77 -0.31 -3.27
N LEU A 353 -16.80 0.64 -4.18
CA LEU A 353 -15.62 1.09 -4.90
C LEU A 353 -15.23 2.49 -4.46
N PHE A 354 -13.95 2.65 -4.10
CA PHE A 354 -13.30 3.96 -4.00
C PHE A 354 -12.42 4.16 -5.22
N LEU A 355 -12.60 5.28 -5.89
CA LEU A 355 -11.67 5.73 -6.93
C LEU A 355 -10.74 6.78 -6.33
N TYR A 356 -9.49 6.80 -6.77
CA TYR A 356 -8.50 7.81 -6.40
C TYR A 356 -7.83 8.33 -7.66
N GLN A 357 -7.74 9.64 -7.81
CA GLN A 357 -7.07 10.27 -8.94
C GLN A 357 -5.99 11.21 -8.44
N ASP A 358 -4.79 11.08 -9.01
CA ASP A 358 -3.66 11.94 -8.71
C ASP A 358 -2.77 12.15 -9.94
N THR A 359 -2.00 13.22 -9.93
CA THR A 359 -1.03 13.55 -10.98
C THR A 359 0.37 13.60 -10.42
N PHE A 360 1.28 12.84 -10.99
CA PHE A 360 2.66 12.78 -10.55
C PHE A 360 3.66 13.01 -11.70
N GLU A 361 4.85 13.45 -11.33
CA GLU A 361 5.94 13.72 -12.26
C GLU A 361 6.83 12.48 -12.44
N LEU A 362 7.08 12.06 -13.69
CA LEU A 362 7.94 10.92 -14.00
C LEU A 362 9.43 11.25 -14.01
N VAL A 363 9.78 12.52 -14.14
CA VAL A 363 11.16 12.97 -14.27
C VAL A 363 11.65 13.62 -12.99
N ASN A 364 12.98 13.72 -12.82
CA ASN A 364 13.57 14.39 -11.68
C ASN A 364 13.01 15.82 -11.55
N PRO A 365 12.33 16.16 -10.43
CA PRO A 365 11.70 17.46 -10.22
C PRO A 365 12.70 18.63 -10.16
N LEU A 366 14.01 18.34 -10.06
CA LEU A 366 15.09 19.34 -10.10
C LEU A 366 15.70 19.50 -11.50
N GLY A 367 15.27 18.69 -12.48
CA GLY A 367 15.80 18.71 -13.84
C GLY A 367 15.13 19.75 -14.75
N SER A 368 15.72 20.00 -15.93
CA SER A 368 15.18 20.89 -16.98
C SER A 368 13.86 20.41 -17.59
N ALA A 369 13.49 19.15 -17.35
CA ALA A 369 12.24 18.55 -17.81
C ALA A 369 11.11 18.65 -16.77
N ARG A 370 11.30 19.34 -15.64
CA ARG A 370 10.29 19.56 -14.62
C ARG A 370 8.97 20.05 -15.23
N ASN A 371 7.86 19.50 -14.77
CA ASN A 371 6.47 19.77 -15.20
C ASN A 371 6.18 19.43 -16.68
N LYS A 372 7.08 18.75 -17.40
CA LYS A 372 6.87 18.38 -18.80
C LYS A 372 6.31 16.97 -18.99
N HIS A 373 6.51 16.09 -18.02
CA HIS A 373 6.18 14.67 -18.12
C HIS A 373 5.32 14.21 -16.95
N GLN A 374 4.24 14.94 -16.72
CA GLN A 374 3.25 14.60 -15.70
C GLN A 374 2.27 13.57 -16.23
N ILE A 375 1.97 12.58 -15.39
CA ILE A 375 0.98 11.54 -15.66
C ILE A 375 -0.11 11.62 -14.60
N SER A 376 -1.35 11.66 -15.06
CA SER A 376 -2.53 11.47 -14.23
C SER A 376 -2.83 9.97 -14.16
N ALA A 377 -2.97 9.45 -12.96
CA ALA A 377 -3.34 8.08 -12.69
C ALA A 377 -4.65 8.00 -11.92
N THR A 378 -5.48 7.04 -12.30
CA THR A 378 -6.68 6.68 -11.54
C THR A 378 -6.50 5.28 -10.98
N TYR A 379 -6.80 5.13 -9.70
CA TYR A 379 -6.72 3.86 -8.97
C TYR A 379 -8.09 3.49 -8.41
N MET A 380 -8.26 2.21 -8.11
CA MET A 380 -9.46 1.65 -7.47
C MET A 380 -9.07 0.85 -6.22
N VAL A 381 -9.89 0.96 -5.18
CA VAL A 381 -9.84 0.12 -3.98
C VAL A 381 -11.22 -0.44 -3.69
N VAL A 382 -11.29 -1.69 -3.27
CA VAL A 382 -12.54 -2.33 -2.84
C VAL A 382 -12.79 -2.01 -1.36
N GLY A 383 -13.83 -1.21 -1.10
CA GLY A 383 -14.16 -0.70 0.22
C GLY A 383 -14.64 -1.75 1.23
N ASN A 384 -15.18 -2.88 0.74
CA ASN A 384 -15.57 -4.01 1.59
C ASN A 384 -14.40 -4.69 2.31
N LEU A 385 -13.16 -4.46 1.86
CA LEU A 385 -11.97 -4.94 2.55
C LEU A 385 -11.81 -4.25 3.91
N PRO A 386 -11.26 -4.94 4.92
CA PRO A 386 -10.85 -4.32 6.18
C PRO A 386 -9.93 -3.10 5.94
N PRO A 387 -10.01 -2.03 6.77
CA PRO A 387 -9.23 -0.81 6.60
C PRO A 387 -7.72 -1.04 6.43
N GLU A 388 -7.15 -1.99 7.19
CA GLU A 388 -5.74 -2.34 7.16
C GLU A 388 -5.31 -2.92 5.81
N LEU A 389 -6.22 -3.59 5.12
CA LEU A 389 -5.96 -4.16 3.80
C LEU A 389 -6.22 -3.18 2.67
N ARG A 390 -7.14 -2.21 2.82
CA ARG A 390 -7.43 -1.21 1.79
C ARG A 390 -6.22 -0.33 1.45
N THR A 391 -5.35 -0.08 2.42
CA THR A 391 -4.15 0.74 2.25
C THR A 391 -2.92 -0.03 1.78
N SER A 392 -3.03 -1.36 1.69
CA SER A 392 -1.96 -2.19 1.15
C SER A 392 -1.81 -1.98 -0.36
N LEU A 393 -0.57 -1.80 -0.85
CA LEU A 393 -0.28 -1.64 -2.28
C LEU A 393 -0.83 -2.79 -3.14
N ASN A 394 -0.92 -4.00 -2.60
CA ASN A 394 -1.47 -5.16 -3.31
C ASN A 394 -2.98 -5.06 -3.56
N ASN A 395 -3.69 -4.18 -2.85
CA ASN A 395 -5.14 -3.98 -2.95
C ASN A 395 -5.50 -2.62 -3.56
N ILE A 396 -4.52 -1.89 -4.08
CA ILE A 396 -4.70 -0.66 -4.84
C ILE A 396 -4.49 -1.00 -6.31
N PHE A 397 -5.57 -0.99 -7.09
CA PHE A 397 -5.56 -1.41 -8.48
C PHE A 397 -5.44 -0.20 -9.41
N LEU A 398 -4.47 -0.22 -10.32
CA LEU A 398 -4.39 0.78 -11.37
C LEU A 398 -5.59 0.62 -12.32
N VAL A 399 -6.29 1.71 -12.59
CA VAL A 399 -7.45 1.75 -13.48
C VAL A 399 -7.11 2.45 -14.79
N GLN A 400 -6.48 3.62 -14.71
CA GLN A 400 -6.20 4.42 -15.90
C GLN A 400 -4.94 5.25 -15.75
N LEU A 401 -4.20 5.40 -16.87
CA LEU A 401 -3.11 6.34 -17.01
C LEU A 401 -3.37 7.26 -18.20
N CYS A 402 -3.17 8.55 -18.00
CA CYS A 402 -3.25 9.55 -19.05
C CYS A 402 -2.19 10.62 -18.84
N ARG A 403 -1.64 11.18 -19.90
CA ARG A 403 -0.76 12.36 -19.75
C ARG A 403 -1.57 13.52 -19.19
N ASP A 404 -1.06 14.23 -18.21
CA ASP A 404 -1.78 15.36 -17.57
C ASP A 404 -2.17 16.44 -18.58
N LYS A 405 -1.34 16.72 -19.58
CA LYS A 405 -1.69 17.64 -20.66
C LYS A 405 -2.89 17.17 -21.50
N ASP A 406 -3.01 15.86 -21.73
CA ASP A 406 -4.14 15.31 -22.47
C ASP A 406 -5.41 15.32 -21.60
N LEU A 407 -5.28 15.09 -20.28
CA LEU A 407 -6.37 15.24 -19.31
C LEU A 407 -6.96 16.67 -19.33
N LYS A 408 -6.13 17.67 -19.57
CA LYS A 408 -6.55 19.09 -19.66
C LYS A 408 -7.08 19.48 -21.04
N SER A 409 -6.65 18.79 -22.10
CA SER A 409 -6.99 19.13 -23.48
C SER A 409 -8.23 18.43 -24.00
N PHE A 410 -8.49 17.20 -23.56
CA PHE A 410 -9.66 16.42 -23.95
C PHE A 410 -10.77 16.48 -22.90
N SER A 411 -12.00 16.20 -23.31
CA SER A 411 -13.12 16.16 -22.37
C SER A 411 -12.98 15.01 -21.38
N GLN A 412 -13.45 15.20 -20.15
CA GLN A 412 -13.49 14.11 -19.16
C GLN A 412 -14.33 12.92 -19.68
N ALA A 413 -15.41 13.19 -20.42
CA ALA A 413 -16.24 12.16 -21.02
C ALA A 413 -15.47 11.28 -22.01
N THR A 414 -14.56 11.86 -22.80
CA THR A 414 -13.69 11.10 -23.72
C THR A 414 -12.66 10.28 -22.94
N ILE A 415 -12.02 10.90 -21.95
CA ILE A 415 -10.92 10.25 -21.20
C ILE A 415 -11.43 9.08 -20.37
N PHE A 416 -12.54 9.26 -19.66
CA PHE A 416 -13.10 8.25 -18.76
C PHE A 416 -14.23 7.42 -19.39
N SER A 417 -14.41 7.43 -20.71
CA SER A 417 -15.47 6.72 -21.40
C SER A 417 -15.56 5.23 -21.06
N GLU A 418 -14.42 4.54 -21.10
CA GLU A 418 -14.35 3.11 -20.81
C GLU A 418 -14.60 2.79 -19.33
N LEU A 419 -14.02 3.62 -18.44
CA LEU A 419 -14.27 3.51 -17.00
C LEU A 419 -15.76 3.71 -16.68
N LEU A 420 -16.39 4.76 -17.21
CA LEU A 420 -17.80 5.01 -16.99
C LEU A 420 -18.69 3.88 -17.52
N ARG A 421 -18.34 3.34 -18.70
CA ARG A 421 -19.07 2.20 -19.26
C ARG A 421 -19.01 0.99 -18.34
N ASP A 422 -17.83 0.65 -17.85
CA ASP A 422 -17.66 -0.49 -16.94
C ASP A 422 -18.36 -0.24 -15.59
N LEU A 423 -18.29 0.99 -15.03
CA LEU A 423 -18.99 1.33 -13.78
C LEU A 423 -20.50 1.20 -13.93
N LYS A 424 -21.10 1.71 -15.02
CA LYS A 424 -22.53 1.54 -15.31
C LYS A 424 -22.92 0.07 -15.45
N ASN A 425 -22.10 -0.73 -16.15
CA ASN A 425 -22.33 -2.16 -16.27
C ASN A 425 -22.25 -2.87 -14.92
N LEU A 426 -21.35 -2.43 -14.03
CA LEU A 426 -21.22 -2.99 -12.69
C LEU A 426 -22.39 -2.64 -11.77
N GLU A 427 -22.99 -1.46 -11.96
CA GLU A 427 -24.24 -1.08 -11.26
C GLU A 427 -25.45 -1.92 -11.70
N VAL A 428 -25.50 -2.28 -12.98
CA VAL A 428 -26.65 -3.02 -13.57
C VAL A 428 -26.43 -4.53 -13.45
N ASP A 429 -25.34 -5.05 -14.02
CA ASP A 429 -25.06 -6.48 -14.13
C ASP A 429 -24.27 -7.01 -12.94
N GLY A 430 -23.33 -6.20 -12.40
CA GLY A 430 -22.42 -6.62 -11.34
C GLY A 430 -21.35 -7.61 -11.81
N VAL A 431 -20.80 -8.33 -10.83
CA VAL A 431 -19.85 -9.44 -11.00
C VAL A 431 -20.40 -10.70 -10.39
N GLN A 432 -20.07 -11.84 -10.98
CA GLN A 432 -20.49 -13.14 -10.47
C GLN A 432 -19.59 -13.58 -9.31
N ILE A 433 -20.23 -13.94 -8.17
CA ILE A 433 -19.56 -14.49 -6.99
C ILE A 433 -20.28 -15.81 -6.62
N GLY A 434 -19.67 -16.93 -6.97
CA GLY A 434 -20.33 -18.23 -6.86
C GLY A 434 -21.59 -18.28 -7.73
N ILE A 435 -22.74 -18.53 -7.11
CA ILE A 435 -24.06 -18.54 -7.78
C ILE A 435 -24.74 -17.16 -7.77
N ASN A 436 -24.21 -16.18 -7.04
CA ASN A 436 -24.81 -14.84 -6.86
C ASN A 436 -24.14 -13.81 -7.77
N HIS A 437 -24.90 -12.79 -8.13
CA HIS A 437 -24.40 -11.58 -8.78
C HIS A 437 -24.37 -10.45 -7.76
N TRP A 438 -23.16 -9.90 -7.51
CA TRP A 438 -23.00 -8.74 -6.66
C TRP A 438 -22.80 -7.51 -7.54
N ARG A 439 -23.68 -6.55 -7.40
CA ARG A 439 -23.49 -5.24 -8.07
C ARG A 439 -22.32 -4.50 -7.44
N ALA A 440 -21.77 -3.53 -8.13
CA ALA A 440 -20.72 -2.69 -7.59
C ALA A 440 -21.06 -1.22 -7.82
N GLY A 441 -20.85 -0.40 -6.79
CA GLY A 441 -21.12 1.03 -6.83
C GLY A 441 -19.96 1.86 -6.30
N VAL A 442 -19.83 3.09 -6.80
CA VAL A 442 -18.82 4.05 -6.36
C VAL A 442 -19.32 4.76 -5.09
N VAL A 443 -18.60 4.58 -3.99
CA VAL A 443 -18.88 5.28 -2.72
C VAL A 443 -18.34 6.70 -2.74
N ALA A 444 -17.09 6.86 -3.18
CA ALA A 444 -16.45 8.18 -3.25
C ALA A 444 -15.31 8.18 -4.27
N ILE A 445 -15.00 9.37 -4.77
CA ILE A 445 -13.82 9.64 -5.59
C ILE A 445 -12.87 10.52 -4.78
N LEU A 446 -11.69 9.99 -4.49
CA LEU A 446 -10.67 10.60 -3.66
C LEU A 446 -9.66 11.35 -4.52
N GLY A 447 -9.16 12.45 -4.03
CA GLY A 447 -8.13 13.24 -4.68
C GLY A 447 -7.68 14.41 -3.81
N ASP A 448 -6.67 15.14 -4.26
CA ASP A 448 -6.37 16.44 -3.67
C ASP A 448 -7.49 17.45 -3.99
N ASN A 449 -7.42 18.66 -3.44
CA ASN A 449 -8.47 19.67 -3.67
C ASN A 449 -8.60 20.07 -5.14
N LEU A 450 -7.48 20.16 -5.86
CA LEU A 450 -7.49 20.53 -7.27
C LEU A 450 -8.11 19.42 -8.13
N GLY A 451 -7.70 18.18 -7.91
CA GLY A 451 -8.25 16.99 -8.59
C GLY A 451 -9.74 16.79 -8.28
N SER A 452 -10.14 16.92 -7.02
CA SER A 452 -11.54 16.82 -6.60
C SER A 452 -12.41 17.89 -7.25
N HIS A 453 -11.96 19.15 -7.27
CA HIS A 453 -12.68 20.23 -7.98
C HIS A 453 -12.72 19.99 -9.48
N PHE A 454 -11.63 19.53 -10.09
CA PHE A 454 -11.58 19.20 -11.50
C PHE A 454 -12.58 18.10 -11.88
N LEU A 455 -12.61 17.00 -11.14
CA LEU A 455 -13.52 15.87 -11.41
C LEU A 455 -14.98 16.21 -11.08
N GLY A 456 -15.20 16.99 -10.03
CA GLY A 456 -16.54 17.42 -9.60
C GLY A 456 -17.14 18.55 -10.41
N GLY A 457 -16.38 19.14 -11.34
CA GLY A 457 -16.85 20.27 -12.15
C GLY A 457 -16.93 21.58 -11.39
N TYR A 458 -16.16 21.75 -10.31
CA TYR A 458 -16.05 22.98 -9.54
C TYR A 458 -14.97 23.92 -10.08
N SER A 459 -15.09 25.21 -9.74
CA SER A 459 -14.06 26.21 -10.02
C SER A 459 -12.72 25.84 -9.40
N LEU A 460 -11.64 25.99 -10.16
CA LEU A 460 -10.25 25.73 -9.69
C LEU A 460 -9.62 26.95 -9.01
N GLY A 461 -10.36 28.05 -8.83
CA GLY A 461 -9.90 29.31 -8.28
C GLY A 461 -10.17 29.47 -6.79
N PHE A 462 -9.40 28.85 -5.91
CA PHE A 462 -9.57 28.91 -4.44
C PHE A 462 -9.29 30.29 -3.82
N SER A 463 -8.71 31.23 -4.55
CA SER A 463 -8.37 32.57 -4.07
C SER A 463 -9.40 33.65 -4.42
N SER A 464 -10.50 33.28 -5.06
CA SER A 464 -11.53 34.25 -5.46
C SER A 464 -12.24 34.84 -4.24
N LYS A 465 -12.03 36.15 -3.99
CA LYS A 465 -12.69 36.84 -2.86
C LYS A 465 -14.22 36.90 -3.03
N LYS A 466 -14.71 37.05 -4.26
CA LYS A 466 -16.16 37.20 -4.55
C LYS A 466 -16.82 35.88 -4.95
N GLY A 467 -16.06 34.83 -5.26
CA GLY A 467 -16.59 33.56 -5.71
C GLY A 467 -16.77 32.55 -4.59
N HIS A 468 -17.55 31.52 -4.85
CA HIS A 468 -17.68 30.35 -3.97
C HIS A 468 -16.42 29.48 -4.10
N ILE A 469 -15.82 29.14 -2.97
CA ILE A 469 -14.49 28.49 -2.91
C ILE A 469 -14.54 27.05 -2.41
N CYS A 470 -15.72 26.63 -1.95
CA CYS A 470 -15.90 25.34 -1.31
C CYS A 470 -16.78 24.42 -2.14
N ARG A 471 -16.44 23.12 -2.23
CA ARG A 471 -17.28 22.10 -2.86
C ARG A 471 -18.35 21.53 -1.92
N PHE A 472 -18.26 21.82 -0.62
CA PHE A 472 -19.20 21.30 0.38
C PHE A 472 -20.32 22.28 0.70
N CYS A 473 -20.05 23.58 0.60
CA CYS A 473 -21.00 24.62 0.99
C CYS A 473 -20.90 25.88 0.12
N LEU A 474 -21.86 26.78 0.33
CA LEU A 474 -22.00 28.04 -0.43
C LEU A 474 -21.13 29.18 0.13
N LEU A 475 -20.04 28.89 0.85
CA LEU A 475 -19.15 29.91 1.40
C LEU A 475 -18.49 30.72 0.28
N LYS A 476 -18.56 32.04 0.39
CA LYS A 476 -17.81 32.97 -0.46
C LYS A 476 -16.44 33.28 0.15
N GLY A 477 -15.47 33.55 -0.70
CA GLY A 477 -14.12 33.88 -0.25
C GLY A 477 -14.04 35.10 0.69
N ASN A 478 -14.92 36.10 0.53
CA ASN A 478 -15.01 37.25 1.44
C ASN A 478 -15.50 36.85 2.84
N ASP A 479 -16.35 35.84 2.94
CA ASP A 479 -16.96 35.42 4.22
C ASP A 479 -16.01 34.48 5.01
N LEU A 480 -14.90 34.10 4.41
CA LEU A 480 -13.90 33.23 5.05
C LEU A 480 -13.32 33.82 6.34
N GLN A 481 -13.35 35.16 6.48
CA GLN A 481 -12.85 35.84 7.68
C GLN A 481 -13.93 36.06 8.75
N VAL A 482 -15.18 35.66 8.50
CA VAL A 482 -16.32 35.86 9.40
C VAL A 482 -16.61 34.56 10.15
N LEU A 483 -16.44 34.56 11.46
CA LEU A 483 -16.69 33.39 12.31
C LEU A 483 -17.92 33.64 13.21
N PRO A 484 -18.65 32.60 13.62
CA PRO A 484 -18.59 31.23 13.10
C PRO A 484 -19.10 31.15 11.67
N TYR A 485 -18.65 30.16 10.91
CA TYR A 485 -19.12 29.95 9.55
C TYR A 485 -20.62 29.57 9.51
N LYS A 486 -21.38 30.29 8.67
CA LYS A 486 -22.82 30.11 8.48
C LYS A 486 -23.14 29.89 7.01
N ALA A 487 -22.52 28.91 6.40
CA ALA A 487 -22.74 28.64 4.98
C ALA A 487 -23.64 27.40 4.83
N GLU A 488 -24.63 27.51 3.96
CA GLU A 488 -25.49 26.38 3.57
C GLU A 488 -24.66 25.31 2.85
N ILE A 489 -24.99 24.04 3.11
CA ILE A 489 -24.34 22.91 2.45
C ILE A 489 -24.89 22.79 1.02
N HIS A 490 -24.04 22.43 0.07
CA HIS A 490 -24.46 22.05 -1.28
C HIS A 490 -25.35 20.80 -1.19
N SER A 491 -26.65 20.94 -1.44
CA SER A 491 -27.55 19.81 -1.63
C SER A 491 -27.50 19.31 -3.08
N VAL A 492 -27.92 18.07 -3.30
CA VAL A 492 -28.04 17.49 -4.65
C VAL A 492 -29.03 18.32 -5.50
N GLU A 493 -30.12 18.78 -4.90
CA GLU A 493 -31.11 19.62 -5.55
C GLU A 493 -30.50 20.97 -5.97
N HIS A 494 -29.78 21.65 -5.07
CA HIS A 494 -29.09 22.91 -5.39
C HIS A 494 -28.06 22.69 -6.52
N TYR A 495 -27.29 21.63 -6.49
CA TYR A 495 -26.32 21.31 -7.52
C TYR A 495 -27.01 21.15 -8.90
N ASN A 496 -28.08 20.34 -8.94
CA ASN A 496 -28.84 20.11 -10.17
C ASN A 496 -29.44 21.40 -10.72
N ASN A 497 -29.96 22.30 -9.87
CA ASN A 497 -30.47 23.61 -10.27
C ASN A 497 -29.35 24.49 -10.86
N CYS A 498 -28.14 24.45 -10.31
CA CYS A 498 -26.99 25.14 -10.90
C CYS A 498 -26.64 24.59 -12.29
N ILE A 499 -26.65 23.27 -12.47
CA ILE A 499 -26.42 22.67 -13.80
C ILE A 499 -27.49 23.06 -14.80
N LEU A 500 -28.76 23.06 -14.41
CA LEU A 500 -29.84 23.54 -15.29
C LEU A 500 -29.64 25.00 -15.67
N THR A 501 -29.24 25.87 -14.73
CA THR A 501 -28.95 27.28 -14.99
C THR A 501 -27.80 27.45 -15.97
N LEU A 502 -26.70 26.71 -15.80
CA LEU A 502 -25.54 26.75 -16.72
C LEU A 502 -25.91 26.26 -18.13
N ASN A 503 -26.72 25.22 -18.22
CA ASN A 503 -27.19 24.70 -19.52
C ASN A 503 -28.12 25.68 -20.24
N ALA A 504 -28.94 26.40 -19.47
CA ALA A 504 -29.82 27.44 -20.02
C ALA A 504 -29.07 28.71 -20.46
N ASN A 505 -27.96 29.03 -19.82
CA ASN A 505 -27.12 30.20 -20.05
C ASN A 505 -25.67 29.81 -20.33
N PRO A 506 -25.31 29.30 -21.50
CA PRO A 506 -23.96 28.82 -21.81
C PRO A 506 -22.84 29.88 -21.74
N GLN A 507 -23.20 31.19 -21.74
CA GLN A 507 -22.27 32.29 -21.52
C GLN A 507 -21.79 32.41 -20.07
N ASP A 508 -22.53 31.87 -19.12
CA ASP A 508 -22.16 31.89 -17.72
C ASP A 508 -21.06 30.86 -17.45
N ARG A 509 -19.94 31.33 -16.88
CA ARG A 509 -18.77 30.47 -16.62
C ARG A 509 -18.93 29.61 -15.37
N PHE A 510 -19.77 30.00 -14.44
CA PHE A 510 -20.02 29.29 -13.19
C PHE A 510 -21.33 29.73 -12.53
N CYS A 511 -21.95 28.81 -11.81
CA CYS A 511 -23.08 29.01 -10.93
C CYS A 511 -22.71 28.50 -9.54
N PHE A 512 -22.63 29.34 -8.52
CA PHE A 512 -22.24 29.02 -7.16
C PHE A 512 -20.93 28.18 -7.05
N GLY A 513 -19.95 28.48 -7.89
CA GLY A 513 -18.67 27.75 -7.93
C GLY A 513 -18.67 26.48 -8.80
N ILE A 514 -19.82 26.05 -9.30
CA ILE A 514 -19.97 24.94 -10.25
C ILE A 514 -19.74 25.47 -11.66
N THR A 515 -18.96 24.78 -12.48
CA THR A 515 -18.62 25.16 -13.87
C THR A 515 -19.23 24.23 -14.91
N LYS A 516 -19.48 22.98 -14.54
CA LYS A 516 -20.06 21.93 -15.38
C LYS A 516 -20.50 20.76 -14.52
N ASP A 517 -21.33 19.88 -15.07
CA ASP A 517 -21.67 18.63 -14.38
C ASP A 517 -20.49 17.65 -14.33
N SER A 518 -20.37 16.93 -13.23
CA SER A 518 -19.46 15.82 -13.13
C SER A 518 -19.93 14.65 -13.97
N ILE A 519 -19.06 14.08 -14.79
CA ILE A 519 -19.41 12.90 -15.60
C ILE A 519 -19.80 11.69 -14.74
N PHE A 520 -19.34 11.64 -13.49
CA PHE A 520 -19.62 10.55 -12.55
C PHE A 520 -21.02 10.65 -11.93
N ASN A 521 -21.70 11.81 -12.00
CA ASN A 521 -23.12 11.93 -11.60
C ASN A 521 -24.08 11.14 -12.52
N GLN A 522 -23.57 10.53 -13.60
CA GLN A 522 -24.33 9.58 -14.41
C GLN A 522 -24.46 8.19 -13.76
N LEU A 523 -23.79 7.94 -12.65
CA LEU A 523 -23.85 6.70 -11.87
C LEU A 523 -25.00 6.78 -10.86
N GLU A 524 -25.69 5.64 -10.65
CA GLU A 524 -26.79 5.55 -9.67
C GLU A 524 -26.24 5.58 -8.23
N SER A 525 -25.04 5.00 -8.01
CA SER A 525 -24.41 4.90 -6.70
C SER A 525 -23.72 6.17 -6.21
N TYR A 526 -23.44 7.14 -7.10
CA TYR A 526 -22.57 8.27 -6.83
C TYR A 526 -23.27 9.61 -7.00
N SER A 527 -22.97 10.54 -6.12
CA SER A 527 -23.29 11.96 -6.28
C SER A 527 -22.14 12.82 -5.79
N THR A 528 -21.73 13.79 -6.59
CA THR A 528 -20.69 14.76 -6.27
C THR A 528 -20.91 15.49 -4.95
N CYS A 529 -22.17 15.77 -4.60
CA CYS A 529 -22.56 16.57 -3.42
C CYS A 529 -22.84 15.75 -2.15
N ALA A 530 -22.99 14.42 -2.20
CA ALA A 530 -23.52 13.63 -1.10
C ALA A 530 -22.53 12.74 -0.29
N PRO A 531 -21.42 13.21 0.24
CA PRO A 531 -20.23 13.87 -0.29
C PRO A 531 -19.36 12.90 -1.12
N GLY A 532 -19.65 12.79 -2.41
CA GLY A 532 -18.90 11.92 -3.32
C GLY A 532 -17.41 12.32 -3.50
N LEU A 533 -17.05 13.53 -3.08
CA LEU A 533 -15.69 14.08 -3.12
C LEU A 533 -15.26 14.50 -1.69
N PRO A 534 -14.86 13.56 -0.81
CA PRO A 534 -14.53 13.87 0.57
C PRO A 534 -13.29 14.76 0.71
N ALA A 535 -13.11 15.34 1.91
CA ALA A 535 -11.94 16.13 2.27
C ALA A 535 -10.68 15.26 2.33
N CYS A 536 -9.54 15.83 1.97
CA CYS A 536 -8.25 15.17 2.05
C CYS A 536 -7.49 15.62 3.30
N LEU A 537 -7.42 14.79 4.34
CA LEU A 537 -6.72 15.12 5.58
C LEU A 537 -5.24 15.48 5.35
N ALA A 538 -4.56 14.81 4.42
CA ALA A 538 -3.17 15.11 4.11
C ALA A 538 -3.01 16.55 3.63
N HIS A 539 -3.81 16.98 2.65
CA HIS A 539 -3.66 18.30 2.02
C HIS A 539 -4.39 19.41 2.79
N ASP A 540 -5.53 19.11 3.46
CA ASP A 540 -6.32 20.14 4.14
C ASP A 540 -5.83 20.37 5.56
N LEU A 541 -5.57 19.30 6.33
CA LEU A 541 -5.15 19.41 7.70
C LEU A 541 -3.61 19.47 7.82
N PHE A 542 -2.87 18.46 7.36
CA PHE A 542 -1.44 18.33 7.66
C PHE A 542 -0.53 19.20 6.79
N GLU A 543 -0.82 19.37 5.50
CA GLU A 543 -0.14 20.31 4.58
C GLU A 543 -0.92 21.62 4.41
N GLY A 544 -2.01 21.74 5.14
CA GLY A 544 -2.86 22.92 5.25
C GLY A 544 -2.72 23.58 6.58
N VAL A 545 -3.73 23.42 7.45
CA VAL A 545 -3.84 24.10 8.74
C VAL A 545 -2.59 23.88 9.60
N VAL A 546 -2.21 22.62 9.85
CA VAL A 546 -1.06 22.27 10.70
C VAL A 546 0.23 22.87 10.16
N GLN A 547 0.48 22.74 8.85
CA GLN A 547 1.74 23.21 8.25
C GLN A 547 1.98 24.70 8.43
N TYR A 548 0.94 25.52 8.27
CA TYR A 548 1.05 26.98 8.31
C TYR A 548 0.90 27.50 9.74
N ASP A 549 -0.10 27.07 10.46
CA ASP A 549 -0.42 27.61 11.77
C ASP A 549 0.61 27.18 12.82
N LEU A 550 1.10 25.93 12.74
CA LEU A 550 2.16 25.50 13.64
C LEU A 550 3.48 26.22 13.37
N ALA A 551 3.83 26.52 12.10
CA ALA A 551 4.99 27.32 11.77
C ALA A 551 4.89 28.75 12.36
N MET A 552 3.70 29.36 12.24
CA MET A 552 3.39 30.67 12.77
C MET A 552 3.47 30.69 14.31
N ALA A 553 2.85 29.72 14.97
CA ALA A 553 2.85 29.57 16.41
C ALA A 553 4.27 29.37 16.97
N ILE A 554 5.06 28.50 16.35
CA ILE A 554 6.47 28.29 16.74
C ILE A 554 7.29 29.57 16.58
N LYS A 555 7.11 30.30 15.48
CA LYS A 555 7.81 31.59 15.25
C LYS A 555 7.47 32.58 16.33
N LYS A 556 6.23 32.66 16.79
CA LYS A 556 5.78 33.51 17.88
C LYS A 556 6.41 33.08 19.22
N LEU A 557 6.34 31.78 19.58
CA LEU A 557 6.96 31.26 20.81
C LEU A 557 8.48 31.48 20.87
N VAL A 558 9.18 31.36 19.74
CA VAL A 558 10.62 31.70 19.66
C VAL A 558 10.85 33.20 19.86
N LYS A 559 10.00 34.05 19.26
CA LYS A 559 10.07 35.52 19.44
C LYS A 559 9.82 35.91 20.90
N ASP A 560 8.90 35.23 21.57
CA ASP A 560 8.56 35.47 22.98
C ASP A 560 9.58 34.83 23.95
N GLY A 561 10.67 34.23 23.44
CA GLY A 561 11.76 33.70 24.23
C GLY A 561 11.54 32.35 24.89
N CYS A 562 10.44 31.62 24.55
CA CYS A 562 10.15 30.35 25.16
C CYS A 562 11.23 29.29 24.86
N PHE A 563 11.73 29.26 23.63
CA PHE A 563 12.83 28.39 23.17
C PHE A 563 13.46 28.94 21.87
N THR A 564 14.52 28.30 21.39
CA THR A 564 15.16 28.66 20.12
C THR A 564 14.98 27.57 19.06
N TYR A 565 15.15 27.91 17.77
CA TYR A 565 15.20 26.92 16.67
C TYR A 565 16.31 25.88 16.88
N GLN A 566 17.42 26.25 17.51
CA GLN A 566 18.51 25.32 17.83
C GLN A 566 18.04 24.26 18.84
N HIS A 567 17.30 24.66 19.88
CA HIS A 567 16.77 23.78 20.91
C HIS A 567 15.81 22.74 20.29
N ILE A 568 14.79 23.21 19.56
CA ILE A 568 13.79 22.28 18.99
C ILE A 568 14.40 21.37 17.89
N ASN A 569 15.31 21.88 17.06
CA ASN A 569 16.02 21.08 16.07
C ASN A 569 16.96 20.06 16.72
N GLY A 570 17.57 20.41 17.85
CA GLY A 570 18.34 19.49 18.68
C GLY A 570 17.47 18.35 19.20
N ALA A 571 16.28 18.69 19.74
CA ALA A 571 15.31 17.72 20.22
C ALA A 571 14.84 16.78 19.10
N ILE A 572 14.48 17.31 17.91
CA ILE A 572 14.09 16.48 16.74
C ILE A 572 15.20 15.50 16.35
N ARG A 573 16.47 15.91 16.37
CA ARG A 573 17.61 15.05 16.03
C ARG A 573 17.84 13.95 17.06
N SER A 574 17.72 14.27 18.35
CA SER A 574 18.02 13.35 19.45
C SER A 574 16.85 12.43 19.83
N PHE A 575 15.61 12.84 19.53
CA PHE A 575 14.42 12.05 19.87
C PHE A 575 14.37 10.74 19.09
N SER A 576 14.11 9.63 19.79
CA SER A 576 14.01 8.30 19.20
C SER A 576 12.59 7.99 18.80
N PHE A 577 12.21 8.36 17.59
CA PHE A 577 10.95 7.95 16.99
C PHE A 577 10.93 6.43 16.79
N LYS A 578 9.83 5.77 17.16
CA LYS A 578 9.69 4.30 17.13
C LYS A 578 8.46 3.88 16.34
N GLY A 579 8.37 2.57 16.04
CA GLY A 579 7.25 2.02 15.26
C GLY A 579 7.15 2.64 13.89
N ASP A 580 5.94 2.95 13.47
CA ASP A 580 5.63 3.51 12.15
C ASP A 580 6.17 4.95 11.98
N ASP A 581 6.32 5.69 13.10
CA ASP A 581 6.87 7.05 13.06
C ASP A 581 8.38 7.11 12.82
N LYS A 582 9.09 5.98 12.80
CA LYS A 582 10.56 5.92 12.65
C LYS A 582 11.03 6.49 11.31
N GLY A 583 10.25 6.25 10.23
CA GLY A 583 10.52 6.74 8.88
C GLY A 583 10.16 8.21 8.67
N ASP A 584 9.26 8.74 9.50
CA ASP A 584 8.59 10.02 9.30
C ASP A 584 9.04 11.10 10.29
N ARG A 585 10.35 11.11 10.59
CA ARG A 585 10.94 12.12 11.45
C ARG A 585 10.61 13.52 10.93
N PRO A 586 10.16 14.45 11.80
CA PRO A 586 9.86 15.82 11.41
C PRO A 586 11.03 16.53 10.73
N ALA A 587 10.72 17.34 9.73
CA ALA A 587 11.71 18.18 9.07
C ALA A 587 12.26 19.24 10.03
N LEU A 588 13.54 19.59 9.88
CA LEU A 588 14.16 20.62 10.71
C LEU A 588 13.57 21.99 10.39
N LEU A 589 13.32 22.75 11.44
CA LEU A 589 12.72 24.07 11.38
C LEU A 589 13.74 25.14 11.00
N THR A 590 13.29 26.14 10.28
CA THR A 590 14.09 27.32 9.93
C THR A 590 13.34 28.59 10.31
N ALA A 591 14.08 29.64 10.65
CA ALA A 591 13.49 30.95 10.94
C ALA A 591 12.84 31.62 9.70
N LYS A 592 13.24 31.17 8.50
CA LYS A 592 12.76 31.69 7.23
C LYS A 592 11.60 30.80 6.71
N GLY A 593 10.56 31.45 6.19
CA GLY A 593 9.39 30.78 5.61
C GLY A 593 8.15 30.83 6.49
N ASP A 594 6.99 30.68 5.85
CA ASP A 594 5.67 30.80 6.48
C ASP A 594 4.99 29.45 6.68
N LYS A 595 5.70 28.35 6.40
CA LYS A 595 5.19 26.99 6.55
C LYS A 595 6.30 26.01 6.97
N LEU A 596 5.91 24.91 7.60
CA LEU A 596 6.79 23.78 7.87
C LEU A 596 7.27 23.14 6.55
N LYS A 597 8.47 22.56 6.55
CA LYS A 597 9.05 21.91 5.36
C LYS A 597 8.66 20.45 5.20
N GLY A 598 8.06 19.84 6.23
CA GLY A 598 7.66 18.44 6.21
C GLY A 598 6.49 18.17 5.25
N HIS A 599 6.40 16.94 4.78
CA HIS A 599 5.18 16.43 4.14
C HIS A 599 4.12 16.06 5.20
N ALA A 600 2.91 15.70 4.78
CA ALA A 600 1.75 15.49 5.63
C ALA A 600 2.03 14.65 6.90
N VAL A 601 2.59 13.46 6.74
CA VAL A 601 2.87 12.55 7.86
C VAL A 601 3.93 13.12 8.80
N GLN A 602 4.98 13.76 8.28
CA GLN A 602 6.01 14.41 9.10
C GLN A 602 5.43 15.57 9.93
N ASN A 603 4.50 16.35 9.36
CA ASN A 603 3.82 17.43 10.08
C ASN A 603 2.88 16.87 11.16
N TRP A 604 2.19 15.75 10.88
CA TRP A 604 1.39 15.04 11.86
C TRP A 604 2.23 14.50 13.02
N VAL A 605 3.32 13.81 12.72
CA VAL A 605 4.27 13.32 13.73
C VAL A 605 4.81 14.50 14.54
N PHE A 606 5.15 15.62 13.90
CA PHE A 606 5.65 16.80 14.59
C PHE A 606 4.63 17.35 15.58
N LEU A 607 3.38 17.55 15.19
CA LEU A 607 2.32 18.05 16.08
C LEU A 607 2.08 17.12 17.28
N ARG A 608 2.02 15.80 17.03
CA ARG A 608 1.82 14.81 18.10
C ARG A 608 2.93 14.80 19.14
N PHE A 609 4.18 14.88 18.70
CA PHE A 609 5.35 14.77 19.58
C PHE A 609 5.86 16.12 20.09
N LEU A 610 5.31 17.24 19.62
CA LEU A 610 5.79 18.57 19.99
C LEU A 610 5.84 18.82 21.52
N PRO A 611 4.85 18.41 22.32
CA PRO A 611 4.93 18.55 23.77
C PRO A 611 6.11 17.79 24.40
N LEU A 612 6.46 16.62 23.87
CA LEU A 612 7.60 15.83 24.34
C LEU A 612 8.94 16.43 23.88
N LEU A 613 8.98 16.99 22.66
CA LEU A 613 10.18 17.66 22.13
C LEU A 613 10.53 18.94 22.88
N LEU A 614 9.53 19.60 23.49
CA LEU A 614 9.68 20.85 24.24
C LEU A 614 9.55 20.65 25.76
N ILE A 615 9.60 19.42 26.24
CA ILE A 615 9.52 19.12 27.69
C ILE A 615 10.59 19.93 28.46
N GLY A 616 10.17 20.60 29.55
CA GLY A 616 11.03 21.44 30.36
C GLY A 616 11.50 22.74 29.69
N ARG A 617 10.93 23.12 28.54
CA ARG A 617 11.22 24.37 27.82
C ARG A 617 10.08 25.38 27.85
N ILE A 618 8.86 24.90 27.95
CA ILE A 618 7.69 25.76 28.14
C ILE A 618 7.49 25.93 29.66
N PHE A 619 7.83 27.08 30.16
CA PHE A 619 7.70 27.41 31.62
C PHE A 619 6.33 27.98 31.95
N ASN A 620 5.72 28.69 31.00
CA ASN A 620 4.36 29.21 31.14
C ASN A 620 3.41 28.32 30.30
N TYR A 621 2.77 27.37 30.94
CA TYR A 621 1.81 26.46 30.28
C TYR A 621 0.55 27.21 29.83
N ASP A 622 0.19 28.34 30.46
CA ASP A 622 -0.97 29.17 30.13
C ASP A 622 -0.69 30.16 28.98
N HIS A 623 0.50 30.07 28.36
CA HIS A 623 0.81 30.90 27.22
C HIS A 623 -0.19 30.63 26.07
N ASN A 624 -0.94 31.65 25.64
CA ASN A 624 -2.06 31.53 24.70
C ASN A 624 -1.67 30.84 23.40
N VAL A 625 -0.50 31.08 22.82
CA VAL A 625 -0.01 30.40 21.63
C VAL A 625 0.28 28.92 21.89
N TRP A 626 0.73 28.58 23.10
CA TRP A 626 0.93 27.19 23.48
C TRP A 626 -0.39 26.46 23.62
N GLN A 627 -1.39 27.09 24.25
CA GLN A 627 -2.73 26.53 24.36
C GLN A 627 -3.39 26.33 22.99
N LEU A 628 -3.21 27.27 22.06
CA LEU A 628 -3.68 27.11 20.68
C LEU A 628 -3.06 25.86 19.98
N ILE A 629 -1.76 25.58 20.20
CA ILE A 629 -1.13 24.36 19.67
C ILE A 629 -1.73 23.11 20.30
N LEU A 630 -1.99 23.09 21.60
CA LEU A 630 -2.59 21.95 22.28
C LEU A 630 -4.02 21.71 21.79
N LEU A 631 -4.79 22.76 21.57
CA LEU A 631 -6.13 22.71 21.02
C LEU A 631 -6.13 22.14 19.59
N LEU A 632 -5.20 22.61 18.72
CA LEU A 632 -5.03 22.03 17.38
C LEU A 632 -4.65 20.56 17.42
N ARG A 633 -3.83 20.16 18.40
CA ARG A 633 -3.46 18.77 18.60
C ARG A 633 -4.67 17.92 19.01
N GLU A 634 -5.51 18.40 19.91
CA GLU A 634 -6.73 17.73 20.36
C GLU A 634 -7.74 17.54 19.21
N VAL A 635 -7.98 18.60 18.44
CA VAL A 635 -8.77 18.55 17.18
C VAL A 635 -8.23 17.46 16.25
N THR A 636 -6.91 17.45 16.04
CA THR A 636 -6.25 16.49 15.15
C THR A 636 -6.37 15.05 15.67
N GLU A 637 -6.23 14.83 16.97
CA GLU A 637 -6.38 13.51 17.59
C GLU A 637 -7.79 12.95 17.46
N LEU A 638 -8.81 13.80 17.59
CA LEU A 638 -10.21 13.40 17.38
C LEU A 638 -10.48 13.04 15.90
N ILE A 639 -9.98 13.87 14.96
CA ILE A 639 -10.16 13.62 13.52
C ILE A 639 -9.47 12.31 13.08
N CYS A 640 -8.28 12.03 13.62
CA CYS A 640 -7.48 10.85 13.28
C CYS A 640 -7.80 9.62 14.14
N GLY A 641 -8.75 9.73 15.06
CA GLY A 641 -9.19 8.62 15.91
C GLY A 641 -9.81 7.50 15.08
N GLY A 642 -9.46 6.25 15.37
CA GLY A 642 -10.01 5.07 14.66
C GLY A 642 -11.51 4.84 14.94
N ASN A 643 -12.04 5.40 16.02
CA ASN A 643 -13.44 5.34 16.40
C ASN A 643 -13.86 6.69 16.96
N ILE A 644 -14.96 7.22 16.49
CA ILE A 644 -15.53 8.47 17.00
C ILE A 644 -17.00 8.27 17.38
N SER A 645 -17.40 8.71 18.58
CA SER A 645 -18.80 8.69 19.01
C SER A 645 -19.53 9.96 18.57
N LEU A 646 -20.86 9.91 18.54
CA LEU A 646 -21.67 11.09 18.22
C LEU A 646 -21.39 12.27 19.15
N SER A 647 -21.15 12.02 20.44
CA SER A 647 -20.74 13.06 21.40
C SER A 647 -19.40 13.66 21.09
N GLN A 648 -18.42 12.86 20.60
CA GLN A 648 -17.12 13.35 20.16
C GLN A 648 -17.21 14.16 18.86
N VAL A 649 -18.17 13.87 17.97
CA VAL A 649 -18.43 14.72 16.78
C VAL A 649 -18.90 16.10 17.24
N SER A 650 -19.81 16.18 18.21
CA SER A 650 -20.26 17.46 18.76
C SER A 650 -19.15 18.21 19.49
N LEU A 651 -18.30 17.49 20.24
CA LEU A 651 -17.11 18.07 20.86
C LEU A 651 -16.14 18.60 19.79
N LEU A 652 -15.89 17.84 18.75
CA LEU A 652 -15.00 18.24 17.66
C LEU A 652 -15.47 19.54 17.00
N GLN A 653 -16.77 19.69 16.74
CA GLN A 653 -17.33 20.93 16.22
C GLN A 653 -17.08 22.12 17.14
N HIS A 654 -17.21 21.93 18.47
CA HIS A 654 -16.93 22.97 19.45
C HIS A 654 -15.44 23.36 19.44
N LEU A 655 -14.54 22.37 19.50
CA LEU A 655 -13.08 22.61 19.52
C LEU A 655 -12.59 23.28 18.24
N ILE A 656 -13.18 22.93 17.07
CA ILE A 656 -12.83 23.61 15.79
C ILE A 656 -13.22 25.09 15.85
N ASN A 657 -14.43 25.42 16.33
CA ASN A 657 -14.88 26.80 16.45
C ASN A 657 -13.99 27.58 17.43
N GLU A 658 -13.72 27.02 18.60
CA GLU A 658 -12.82 27.59 19.60
C GLU A 658 -11.42 27.83 19.04
N TYR A 659 -10.86 26.85 18.31
CA TYR A 659 -9.56 26.96 17.66
C TYR A 659 -9.51 28.13 16.67
N LEU A 660 -10.52 28.25 15.82
CA LEU A 660 -10.56 29.33 14.82
C LEU A 660 -10.72 30.71 15.46
N GLU A 661 -11.52 30.83 16.51
CA GLU A 661 -11.70 32.08 17.26
C GLU A 661 -10.41 32.49 17.97
N GLN A 662 -9.79 31.61 18.77
CA GLN A 662 -8.53 31.84 19.46
C GLN A 662 -7.39 32.15 18.46
N ARG A 663 -7.31 31.43 17.34
CA ARG A 663 -6.32 31.70 16.30
C ARG A 663 -6.46 33.09 15.73
N LYS A 664 -7.68 33.56 15.49
CA LYS A 664 -7.95 34.89 14.94
C LYS A 664 -7.63 35.98 15.95
N GLU A 665 -7.90 35.74 17.25
CA GLU A 665 -7.55 36.66 18.35
C GLU A 665 -6.04 36.79 18.53
N ILE A 666 -5.30 35.67 18.53
CA ILE A 666 -3.85 35.65 18.75
C ILE A 666 -3.08 36.20 17.52
N PHE A 667 -3.61 36.00 16.32
CA PHE A 667 -2.98 36.37 15.05
C PHE A 667 -3.94 37.20 14.15
N PRO A 668 -4.39 38.37 14.58
CA PRO A 668 -5.40 39.17 13.86
C PRO A 668 -4.95 39.62 12.48
N ASP A 669 -3.65 39.84 12.29
CA ASP A 669 -3.06 40.27 11.01
C ASP A 669 -2.85 39.14 10.02
N VAL A 670 -3.07 37.86 10.40
CA VAL A 670 -2.90 36.71 9.54
C VAL A 670 -4.26 36.13 9.16
N PRO A 671 -4.71 36.33 7.91
CA PRO A 671 -6.04 35.90 7.48
C PRO A 671 -6.20 34.38 7.51
N LEU A 672 -7.43 33.90 7.73
CA LEU A 672 -7.80 32.52 7.53
C LEU A 672 -7.67 32.14 6.04
N ARG A 673 -7.19 30.97 5.78
CA ARG A 673 -7.03 30.38 4.44
C ARG A 673 -8.20 29.48 4.09
N PRO A 674 -8.48 29.17 2.82
CA PRO A 674 -9.57 28.23 2.45
C PRO A 674 -9.52 26.90 3.17
N LYS A 675 -8.33 26.42 3.55
CA LYS A 675 -8.14 25.15 4.28
C LYS A 675 -8.57 25.19 5.76
N HIS A 676 -8.84 26.39 6.31
CA HIS A 676 -9.41 26.54 7.67
C HIS A 676 -10.93 26.36 7.70
N HIS A 677 -11.56 26.44 6.53
CA HIS A 677 -12.99 26.19 6.38
C HIS A 677 -13.25 24.69 6.21
#